data_161ed74890b714d659474a8d4a32383d
#
_entry.id   161ed74890b714d659474a8d4a32383d
#
_cell.length_a   1.000
_cell.length_b   1.000
_cell.length_c   1.000
_cell.angle_alpha   90.00
_cell.angle_beta   90.00
_cell.angle_gamma   90.00
#
_symmetry.space_group_name_H-M   'P 1'
#
loop_
_entity.id
_entity.type
_entity.pdbx_description
1 polymer ?
#
loop_
_entity_poly.entity_id
_entity_poly.type
_entity_poly.pdbx_seq_one_letter_code
_entity_poly.pdbx_strand_id
1 'polypeptide(L)'
;MNYISLVMQRLFLLAVFIFSAGGSSYGNHNYDSLFQVIDSQPTWEAKLPLYDTLDVWIYPEKLDLYQQCLSRAIQNTKAEQQYDFATKYAIRLAKTYYSEVFIPDSAFAILSRALSWDDRLSPSSKGSLFIQRGHAYSYINEYDSSLREYNNAAHVYETLNDSTQREFGEAYLYSAARHMQKGDFIKSGELLENARAIFAHNYDTASLIKTINETAILYGMNGFAEKAIEQRKKLIQLSNANTEIGVILVNYINYATEARKLNNDSLGIRLLKKAISLGGPKPDLRYSAYSKLTVAYTKINRCDSANHYFQRMQAERDKFKGSKWLDELYLWAQVYSLYCQNRYDETIVLSKQLIDQCRTQNKYEEVMEMENLTYKCYLAKGDFENAHTHLQSSIHIKDSILSASKSNALVYMETLYEKEHRERQISDQENEIKVLATANLFKTRLSWAIGIGLLLFFAGIYFYRSSRFAIQAKKMEALYSRQLIVAHEDERKRISQDLHDSVGQSLILIKNKVALNQDENTTNMVSKALEEVRSISKALHPAVLENLGLTAAIQKLVSDADEYSDIFFSEEIDTIDGLFDEAKELQIYRIIQECLNNVLKHSMTESASIVVKNEPRRISIQVKDYGVGFDLTEDSRVVTSLGMKTLKERTQLLGGKLMIESIKGKGTSVTLHISKRTENA
;
A
#
# COMPACT_ATOMS: atom_id res chain seq x y z
N MET A 1 5.19 6.89 38.15
CA MET A 1 6.58 7.19 38.61
C MET A 1 7.69 6.78 37.61
N ASN A 2 7.47 5.83 36.73
CA ASN A 2 8.52 5.34 35.82
C ASN A 2 8.92 6.26 34.65
N TYR A 3 8.00 7.13 34.16
CA TYR A 3 8.29 7.98 32.99
C TYR A 3 9.25 9.13 33.32
N ILE A 4 9.10 9.74 34.50
CA ILE A 4 9.98 10.82 34.95
C ILE A 4 11.39 10.33 35.27
N SER A 5 11.54 9.10 35.82
CA SER A 5 12.83 8.44 36.04
C SER A 5 13.55 8.16 34.71
N LEU A 6 12.83 7.72 33.67
CA LEU A 6 13.37 7.44 32.35
C LEU A 6 13.85 8.70 31.62
N VAL A 7 13.09 9.80 31.74
CA VAL A 7 13.46 11.11 31.19
C VAL A 7 14.68 11.68 31.94
N MET A 8 14.75 11.53 33.24
CA MET A 8 15.90 11.97 34.05
C MET A 8 17.16 11.15 33.76
N GLN A 9 17.04 9.85 33.55
CA GLN A 9 18.17 9.02 33.11
C GLN A 9 18.66 9.37 31.70
N ARG A 10 17.74 9.68 30.77
CA ARG A 10 18.08 10.18 29.42
C ARG A 10 18.77 11.55 29.49
N LEU A 11 18.28 12.45 30.34
CA LEU A 11 18.89 13.76 30.56
C LEU A 11 20.24 13.66 31.25
N PHE A 12 20.43 12.71 32.17
CA PHE A 12 21.70 12.45 32.84
C PHE A 12 22.75 11.91 31.85
N LEU A 13 22.36 10.97 30.97
CA LEU A 13 23.23 10.47 29.90
C LEU A 13 23.54 11.58 28.89
N LEU A 14 22.59 12.42 28.55
CA LEU A 14 22.80 13.60 27.71
C LEU A 14 23.78 14.58 28.39
N ALA A 15 23.65 14.80 29.67
CA ALA A 15 24.57 15.64 30.45
C ALA A 15 25.98 15.04 30.53
N VAL A 16 26.14 13.74 30.78
CA VAL A 16 27.42 13.04 30.74
C VAL A 16 28.05 13.13 29.35
N PHE A 17 27.26 12.99 28.29
CA PHE A 17 27.73 13.13 26.90
C PHE A 17 28.15 14.57 26.55
N ILE A 18 27.36 15.58 26.98
CA ILE A 18 27.64 17.00 26.74
C ILE A 18 28.83 17.49 27.57
N PHE A 19 28.94 17.10 28.84
CA PHE A 19 30.06 17.52 29.70
C PHE A 19 31.38 16.85 29.32
N SER A 20 31.36 15.65 28.75
CA SER A 20 32.57 14.99 28.25
C SER A 20 33.01 15.49 26.87
N ALA A 21 32.12 16.15 26.10
CA ALA A 21 32.44 16.77 24.81
C ALA A 21 33.12 18.16 24.90
N GLY A 22 33.22 18.72 26.11
CA GLY A 22 33.84 20.04 26.35
C GLY A 22 35.35 20.07 26.41
N GLY A 23 36.04 18.95 26.26
CA GLY A 23 37.51 18.84 26.26
C GLY A 23 38.02 18.29 24.93
N SER A 24 38.83 19.07 24.24
CA SER A 24 39.47 18.79 22.96
C SER A 24 40.27 17.49 22.96
N SER A 25 39.66 16.38 22.57
CA SER A 25 40.23 15.25 21.82
C SER A 25 39.15 14.18 21.65
N TYR A 26 38.64 14.03 20.43
CA TYR A 26 37.76 12.94 20.03
C TYR A 26 38.54 11.62 20.02
N GLY A 27 38.69 10.96 21.15
CA GLY A 27 39.31 9.66 21.31
C GLY A 27 38.33 8.68 21.93
N ASN A 28 38.58 7.37 21.74
CA ASN A 28 37.79 6.21 22.20
C ASN A 28 37.38 6.21 23.70
N HIS A 29 37.96 7.07 24.54
CA HIS A 29 37.75 7.14 25.97
C HIS A 29 36.31 7.53 26.42
N ASN A 30 35.53 8.16 25.56
CA ASN A 30 34.22 8.67 25.97
C ASN A 30 33.09 7.62 25.89
N TYR A 31 33.31 6.53 25.19
CA TYR A 31 32.30 5.47 25.03
C TYR A 31 32.44 4.37 26.11
N ASP A 32 33.61 4.22 26.68
CA ASP A 32 33.81 3.33 27.81
C ASP A 32 33.01 3.81 29.04
N SER A 33 32.88 5.13 29.22
CA SER A 33 32.03 5.70 30.26
C SER A 33 30.54 5.42 30.03
N LEU A 34 30.06 5.41 28.77
CA LEU A 34 28.70 5.05 28.41
C LEU A 34 28.40 3.59 28.73
N PHE A 35 29.32 2.68 28.39
CA PHE A 35 29.20 1.27 28.74
C PHE A 35 29.24 1.06 30.26
N GLN A 36 30.10 1.78 31.01
CA GLN A 36 30.11 1.73 32.47
C GLN A 36 28.74 2.15 33.04
N VAL A 37 28.08 3.17 32.49
CA VAL A 37 26.75 3.59 32.93
C VAL A 37 25.71 2.51 32.62
N ILE A 38 25.75 1.88 31.45
CA ILE A 38 24.83 0.81 31.10
C ILE A 38 25.06 -0.41 32.02
N ASP A 39 26.31 -0.80 32.21
CA ASP A 39 26.65 -1.97 33.03
C ASP A 39 26.37 -1.74 34.53
N SER A 40 26.44 -0.51 35.01
CA SER A 40 26.11 -0.16 36.40
C SER A 40 24.61 -0.23 36.72
N GLN A 41 23.75 -0.37 35.72
CA GLN A 41 22.28 -0.49 35.95
C GLN A 41 22.00 -1.85 36.62
N PRO A 42 21.16 -1.86 37.70
CA PRO A 42 20.94 -3.03 38.51
C PRO A 42 20.13 -4.14 37.83
N THR A 43 19.31 -3.81 36.85
CA THR A 43 18.46 -4.78 36.15
C THR A 43 18.58 -4.63 34.62
N TRP A 44 18.29 -5.72 33.92
CA TRP A 44 18.33 -5.71 32.47
C TRP A 44 17.25 -4.77 31.84
N GLU A 45 16.09 -4.64 32.50
CA GLU A 45 15.01 -3.71 32.08
C GLU A 45 15.47 -2.25 32.12
N ALA A 46 16.34 -1.91 33.07
CA ALA A 46 16.93 -0.57 33.14
C ALA A 46 18.01 -0.34 32.06
N LYS A 47 18.68 -1.41 31.58
CA LYS A 47 19.67 -1.34 30.49
C LYS A 47 19.04 -1.17 29.12
N LEU A 48 17.87 -1.80 28.86
CA LEU A 48 17.22 -1.80 27.56
C LEU A 48 16.99 -0.43 26.94
N PRO A 49 16.37 0.56 27.63
CA PRO A 49 16.17 1.89 27.08
C PRO A 49 17.47 2.60 26.71
N LEU A 50 18.55 2.28 27.42
CA LEU A 50 19.86 2.83 27.14
C LEU A 50 20.46 2.26 25.86
N TYR A 51 20.34 0.96 25.62
CA TYR A 51 20.72 0.35 24.35
C TYR A 51 19.89 0.90 23.18
N ASP A 52 18.60 1.10 23.36
CA ASP A 52 17.73 1.66 22.29
C ASP A 52 18.04 3.13 21.97
N THR A 53 18.58 3.91 22.91
CA THR A 53 19.02 5.30 22.65
C THR A 53 20.31 5.36 21.83
N LEU A 54 21.11 4.31 21.78
CA LEU A 54 22.35 4.25 20.98
C LEU A 54 22.06 4.36 19.48
N ASP A 55 20.90 3.89 19.02
CA ASP A 55 20.45 4.06 17.62
C ASP A 55 20.41 5.53 17.21
N VAL A 56 20.01 6.41 18.15
CA VAL A 56 19.86 7.85 17.89
C VAL A 56 21.17 8.61 17.98
N TRP A 57 22.09 8.15 18.85
CA TRP A 57 23.29 8.91 19.18
C TRP A 57 24.54 8.49 18.45
N ILE A 58 24.64 7.22 18.05
CA ILE A 58 25.85 6.65 17.46
C ILE A 58 25.66 6.34 15.98
N TYR A 59 24.48 5.88 15.61
CA TYR A 59 24.15 5.55 14.22
C TYR A 59 23.63 6.79 13.48
N PRO A 60 24.06 7.09 12.24
CA PRO A 60 25.02 6.35 11.40
C PRO A 60 26.48 6.82 11.47
N GLU A 61 26.80 7.81 12.31
CA GLU A 61 28.10 8.53 12.25
C GLU A 61 29.30 7.66 12.62
N LYS A 62 29.13 6.66 13.52
CA LYS A 62 30.21 5.76 13.99
C LYS A 62 29.76 4.30 13.95
N LEU A 63 29.71 3.77 12.74
CA LEU A 63 29.18 2.42 12.48
C LEU A 63 29.90 1.31 13.26
N ASP A 64 31.24 1.33 13.31
CA ASP A 64 32.03 0.31 14.04
C ASP A 64 31.68 0.27 15.53
N LEU A 65 31.55 1.44 16.12
CA LEU A 65 31.18 1.56 17.54
C LEU A 65 29.74 1.07 17.77
N TYR A 66 28.83 1.41 16.88
CA TYR A 66 27.45 0.94 16.94
C TYR A 66 27.39 -0.59 16.88
N GLN A 67 28.18 -1.23 16.01
CA GLN A 67 28.29 -2.69 15.91
C GLN A 67 28.84 -3.31 17.20
N GLN A 68 29.84 -2.69 17.83
CA GLN A 68 30.34 -3.11 19.12
C GLN A 68 29.29 -3.04 20.24
N CYS A 69 28.53 -1.93 20.26
CA CYS A 69 27.41 -1.73 21.20
C CYS A 69 26.35 -2.81 21.05
N LEU A 70 25.94 -3.10 19.82
CA LEU A 70 24.96 -4.15 19.54
C LEU A 70 25.47 -5.54 19.92
N SER A 71 26.75 -5.83 19.65
CA SER A 71 27.40 -7.10 20.05
C SER A 71 27.38 -7.29 21.58
N ARG A 72 27.67 -6.22 22.34
CA ARG A 72 27.61 -6.23 23.80
C ARG A 72 26.18 -6.37 24.33
N ALA A 73 25.21 -5.69 23.70
CA ALA A 73 23.79 -5.84 24.03
C ALA A 73 23.32 -7.30 23.85
N ILE A 74 23.74 -7.96 22.75
CA ILE A 74 23.44 -9.38 22.52
C ILE A 74 24.03 -10.26 23.63
N GLN A 75 25.30 -10.03 24.03
CA GLN A 75 25.93 -10.80 25.09
C GLN A 75 25.22 -10.63 26.43
N ASN A 76 24.91 -9.40 26.82
CA ASN A 76 24.27 -9.10 28.08
C ASN A 76 22.85 -9.66 28.16
N THR A 77 22.04 -9.47 27.10
CA THR A 77 20.66 -10.00 27.07
C THR A 77 20.64 -11.54 27.08
N LYS A 78 21.62 -12.20 26.44
CA LYS A 78 21.77 -13.66 26.51
C LYS A 78 22.16 -14.14 27.90
N ALA A 79 23.07 -13.44 28.57
CA ALA A 79 23.48 -13.80 29.93
C ALA A 79 22.28 -13.77 30.90
N GLU A 80 21.33 -12.87 30.67
CA GLU A 80 20.09 -12.76 31.43
C GLU A 80 18.95 -13.65 30.84
N GLN A 81 19.25 -14.57 29.94
CA GLN A 81 18.30 -15.47 29.26
C GLN A 81 17.18 -14.78 28.48
N GLN A 82 17.38 -13.52 28.10
CA GLN A 82 16.41 -12.69 27.36
C GLN A 82 16.63 -12.82 25.85
N TYR A 83 16.32 -13.99 25.28
CA TYR A 83 16.65 -14.34 23.90
C TYR A 83 15.89 -13.52 22.84
N ASP A 84 14.68 -13.08 23.12
CA ASP A 84 13.92 -12.22 22.19
C ASP A 84 14.56 -10.82 22.06
N PHE A 85 15.03 -10.25 23.16
CA PHE A 85 15.80 -9.01 23.10
C PHE A 85 17.17 -9.21 22.45
N ALA A 86 17.86 -10.31 22.73
CA ALA A 86 19.09 -10.65 22.04
C ALA A 86 18.89 -10.75 20.52
N THR A 87 17.75 -11.31 20.10
CA THR A 87 17.33 -11.40 18.69
C THR A 87 17.12 -10.02 18.08
N LYS A 88 16.43 -9.10 18.76
CA LYS A 88 16.26 -7.72 18.30
C LYS A 88 17.60 -7.05 17.98
N TYR A 89 18.59 -7.19 18.86
CA TYR A 89 19.92 -6.62 18.64
C TYR A 89 20.73 -7.37 17.59
N ALA A 90 20.59 -8.71 17.49
CA ALA A 90 21.22 -9.50 16.44
C ALA A 90 20.70 -9.12 15.04
N ILE A 91 19.41 -8.87 14.91
CA ILE A 91 18.77 -8.35 13.68
C ILE A 91 19.35 -6.99 13.30
N ARG A 92 19.45 -6.06 14.25
CA ARG A 92 20.04 -4.73 14.01
C ARG A 92 21.51 -4.84 13.58
N LEU A 93 22.29 -5.67 14.26
CA LEU A 93 23.68 -5.91 13.93
C LEU A 93 23.84 -6.53 12.53
N ALA A 94 23.08 -7.55 12.20
CA ALA A 94 23.10 -8.17 10.89
C ALA A 94 22.74 -7.17 9.78
N LYS A 95 21.76 -6.30 10.05
CA LYS A 95 21.37 -5.25 9.11
C LYS A 95 22.55 -4.34 8.77
N THR A 96 23.36 -3.92 9.73
CA THR A 96 24.54 -3.09 9.43
C THR A 96 25.53 -3.79 8.51
N TYR A 97 25.70 -5.11 8.65
CA TYR A 97 26.61 -5.86 7.80
C TYR A 97 26.13 -5.99 6.36
N TYR A 98 24.86 -6.26 6.11
CA TYR A 98 24.40 -6.43 4.72
C TYR A 98 24.04 -5.10 4.04
N SER A 99 23.60 -4.06 4.76
CA SER A 99 23.14 -2.80 4.16
C SER A 99 24.18 -1.68 4.17
N GLU A 100 25.10 -1.66 5.14
CA GLU A 100 26.07 -0.56 5.30
C GLU A 100 27.49 -0.99 4.92
N VAL A 101 27.90 -2.16 5.38
CA VAL A 101 29.29 -2.65 5.17
C VAL A 101 29.39 -3.55 3.94
N PHE A 102 28.27 -4.07 3.45
CA PHE A 102 28.21 -5.00 2.32
C PHE A 102 29.00 -6.30 2.52
N ILE A 103 29.00 -6.85 3.74
CA ILE A 103 29.59 -8.15 4.11
C ILE A 103 28.47 -9.11 4.52
N PRO A 104 27.76 -9.73 3.58
CA PRO A 104 26.59 -10.56 3.86
C PRO A 104 26.92 -11.81 4.66
N ASP A 105 28.12 -12.39 4.52
CA ASP A 105 28.55 -13.58 5.28
C ASP A 105 28.52 -13.36 6.78
N SER A 106 28.95 -12.18 7.23
CA SER A 106 28.88 -11.80 8.65
C SER A 106 27.42 -11.69 9.12
N ALA A 107 26.55 -11.13 8.30
CA ALA A 107 25.12 -11.06 8.60
C ALA A 107 24.49 -12.46 8.71
N PHE A 108 24.80 -13.37 7.78
CA PHE A 108 24.33 -14.75 7.82
C PHE A 108 24.82 -15.49 9.07
N ALA A 109 26.09 -15.31 9.46
CA ALA A 109 26.66 -15.93 10.67
C ALA A 109 25.92 -15.47 11.94
N ILE A 110 25.61 -14.16 12.03
CA ILE A 110 24.87 -13.57 13.16
C ILE A 110 23.44 -14.11 13.21
N LEU A 111 22.71 -14.07 12.09
CA LEU A 111 21.31 -14.50 12.03
C LEU A 111 21.16 -16.00 12.22
N SER A 112 22.08 -16.82 11.69
CA SER A 112 22.08 -18.27 11.88
C SER A 112 22.40 -18.67 13.34
N ARG A 113 23.31 -17.92 13.97
CA ARG A 113 23.57 -18.09 15.41
C ARG A 113 22.35 -17.73 16.25
N ALA A 114 21.63 -16.66 15.89
CA ALA A 114 20.40 -16.29 16.58
C ALA A 114 19.30 -17.35 16.40
N LEU A 115 19.13 -17.90 15.19
CA LEU A 115 18.20 -19.00 14.94
C LEU A 115 18.54 -20.27 15.71
N SER A 116 19.81 -20.53 16.02
CA SER A 116 20.20 -21.70 16.83
C SER A 116 19.74 -21.65 18.29
N TRP A 117 19.14 -20.55 18.74
CA TRP A 117 18.50 -20.44 20.06
C TRP A 117 17.07 -20.99 20.09
N ASP A 118 16.60 -21.57 19.05
CA ASP A 118 15.29 -22.09 18.62
C ASP A 118 14.22 -22.22 19.72
N ASP A 119 14.38 -23.17 20.67
CA ASP A 119 13.41 -23.41 21.75
C ASP A 119 13.26 -22.26 22.78
N ARG A 120 14.14 -21.26 22.70
CA ARG A 120 14.19 -20.11 23.60
C ARG A 120 13.66 -18.85 22.94
N LEU A 121 13.27 -18.93 21.66
CA LEU A 121 12.74 -17.82 20.88
C LEU A 121 11.23 -17.86 20.88
N SER A 122 10.61 -16.69 21.03
CA SER A 122 9.22 -16.55 20.66
C SER A 122 9.05 -16.77 19.15
N PRO A 123 7.91 -17.29 18.70
CA PRO A 123 7.64 -17.46 17.28
C PRO A 123 7.77 -16.13 16.50
N SER A 124 7.39 -15.00 17.10
CA SER A 124 7.54 -13.68 16.50
C SER A 124 9.02 -13.33 16.24
N SER A 125 9.90 -13.59 17.20
CA SER A 125 11.35 -13.41 17.03
C SER A 125 11.91 -14.32 15.95
N LYS A 126 11.47 -15.58 15.90
CA LYS A 126 11.87 -16.55 14.87
C LYS A 126 11.44 -16.11 13.47
N GLY A 127 10.19 -15.67 13.31
CA GLY A 127 9.68 -15.11 12.06
C GLY A 127 10.47 -13.88 11.61
N SER A 128 10.77 -12.97 12.53
CA SER A 128 11.59 -11.78 12.26
C SER A 128 13.01 -12.13 11.79
N LEU A 129 13.64 -13.17 12.34
CA LEU A 129 14.95 -13.66 11.88
C LEU A 129 14.87 -14.18 10.44
N PHE A 130 13.83 -14.95 10.09
CA PHE A 130 13.64 -15.40 8.72
C PHE A 130 13.46 -14.23 7.75
N ILE A 131 12.69 -13.20 8.12
CA ILE A 131 12.56 -11.98 7.30
C ILE A 131 13.92 -11.33 7.06
N GLN A 132 14.74 -11.20 8.10
CA GLN A 132 16.06 -10.57 7.96
C GLN A 132 17.05 -11.40 7.15
N ARG A 133 16.99 -12.73 7.24
CA ARG A 133 17.75 -13.61 6.34
C ARG A 133 17.30 -13.47 4.90
N GLY A 134 16.00 -13.37 4.69
CA GLY A 134 15.41 -13.07 3.39
C GLY A 134 15.95 -11.77 2.81
N HIS A 135 16.07 -10.73 3.62
CA HIS A 135 16.70 -9.47 3.20
C HIS A 135 18.17 -9.63 2.84
N ALA A 136 18.95 -10.32 3.67
CA ALA A 136 20.36 -10.57 3.39
C ALA A 136 20.56 -11.33 2.07
N TYR A 137 19.74 -12.36 1.79
CA TYR A 137 19.74 -13.04 0.49
C TYR A 137 19.35 -12.13 -0.68
N SER A 138 18.40 -11.21 -0.46
CA SER A 138 18.03 -10.21 -1.47
C SER A 138 19.19 -9.30 -1.84
N TYR A 139 20.00 -8.90 -0.90
CA TYR A 139 21.17 -8.03 -1.15
C TYR A 139 22.25 -8.68 -2.02
N ILE A 140 22.35 -10.00 -1.99
CA ILE A 140 23.29 -10.75 -2.86
C ILE A 140 22.62 -11.32 -4.11
N ASN A 141 21.37 -10.91 -4.39
CA ASN A 141 20.55 -11.35 -5.53
C ASN A 141 20.22 -12.86 -5.53
N GLU A 142 20.29 -13.52 -4.40
CA GLU A 142 19.87 -14.91 -4.20
C GLU A 142 18.34 -14.99 -3.96
N TYR A 143 17.58 -14.72 -5.02
CA TYR A 143 16.13 -14.52 -4.91
C TYR A 143 15.36 -15.77 -4.48
N ASP A 144 15.78 -16.96 -4.87
CA ASP A 144 15.15 -18.23 -4.46
C ASP A 144 15.34 -18.49 -2.97
N SER A 145 16.54 -18.25 -2.46
CA SER A 145 16.85 -18.34 -1.04
C SER A 145 16.08 -17.30 -0.23
N SER A 146 16.01 -16.07 -0.73
CA SER A 146 15.22 -14.99 -0.15
C SER A 146 13.74 -15.36 -0.03
N LEU A 147 13.15 -15.90 -1.10
CA LEU A 147 11.75 -16.33 -1.11
C LEU A 147 11.48 -17.45 -0.10
N ARG A 148 12.38 -18.44 -0.02
CA ARG A 148 12.25 -19.52 0.99
C ARG A 148 12.20 -18.96 2.41
N GLU A 149 13.06 -18.00 2.73
CA GLU A 149 13.11 -17.40 4.06
C GLU A 149 11.82 -16.61 4.37
N TYR A 150 11.28 -15.82 3.41
CA TYR A 150 10.01 -15.14 3.63
C TYR A 150 8.83 -16.10 3.78
N ASN A 151 8.83 -17.22 3.05
CA ASN A 151 7.82 -18.25 3.22
C ASN A 151 7.94 -18.97 4.58
N ASN A 152 9.17 -19.20 5.07
CA ASN A 152 9.39 -19.72 6.41
C ASN A 152 8.85 -18.75 7.48
N ALA A 153 9.07 -17.43 7.29
CA ALA A 153 8.51 -16.42 8.16
C ALA A 153 6.96 -16.45 8.14
N ALA A 154 6.37 -16.46 6.96
CA ALA A 154 4.91 -16.53 6.82
C ALA A 154 4.35 -17.77 7.52
N HIS A 155 4.97 -18.93 7.33
CA HIS A 155 4.53 -20.17 7.97
C HIS A 155 4.58 -20.08 9.51
N VAL A 156 5.63 -19.47 10.08
CA VAL A 156 5.71 -19.25 11.53
C VAL A 156 4.53 -18.40 12.02
N TYR A 157 4.20 -17.32 11.31
CA TYR A 157 3.09 -16.43 11.70
C TYR A 157 1.72 -17.08 11.48
N GLU A 158 1.55 -17.93 10.47
CA GLU A 158 0.33 -18.72 10.26
C GLU A 158 0.03 -19.64 11.44
N THR A 159 1.05 -20.21 12.08
CA THR A 159 0.88 -21.10 13.24
C THR A 159 0.50 -20.36 14.52
N LEU A 160 0.69 -19.05 14.60
CA LEU A 160 0.39 -18.24 15.79
C LEU A 160 -1.11 -17.95 16.01
N ASN A 161 -1.98 -18.30 15.07
CA ASN A 161 -3.40 -17.95 15.11
C ASN A 161 -3.66 -16.44 15.26
N ASP A 162 -2.68 -15.60 14.99
CA ASP A 162 -2.78 -14.15 15.02
C ASP A 162 -2.39 -13.57 13.65
N SER A 163 -3.38 -13.50 12.77
CA SER A 163 -3.22 -12.95 11.41
C SER A 163 -3.04 -11.43 11.40
N THR A 164 -3.05 -10.79 12.57
CA THR A 164 -2.96 -9.33 12.68
C THR A 164 -1.53 -8.85 12.91
N GLN A 165 -0.56 -9.73 13.11
CA GLN A 165 0.82 -9.32 13.36
C GLN A 165 1.41 -8.61 12.15
N ARG A 166 2.01 -7.45 12.40
CA ARG A 166 2.63 -6.60 11.40
C ARG A 166 3.68 -7.33 10.56
N GLU A 167 4.51 -8.13 11.21
CA GLU A 167 5.60 -8.91 10.61
C GLU A 167 5.07 -9.97 9.63
N PHE A 168 3.86 -10.48 9.85
CA PHE A 168 3.20 -11.36 8.90
C PHE A 168 2.89 -10.63 7.59
N GLY A 169 2.39 -9.39 7.68
CA GLY A 169 2.23 -8.53 6.52
C GLY A 169 3.55 -8.23 5.80
N GLU A 170 4.66 -8.07 6.54
CA GLU A 170 6.00 -7.90 5.97
C GLU A 170 6.46 -9.15 5.21
N ALA A 171 6.25 -10.35 5.76
CA ALA A 171 6.58 -11.60 5.08
C ALA A 171 5.84 -11.71 3.73
N TYR A 172 4.55 -11.39 3.69
CA TYR A 172 3.77 -11.37 2.45
C TYR A 172 4.26 -10.30 1.48
N LEU A 173 4.52 -9.09 1.94
CA LEU A 173 5.00 -7.98 1.11
C LEU A 173 6.32 -8.33 0.39
N TYR A 174 7.28 -8.88 1.12
CA TYR A 174 8.58 -9.23 0.54
C TYR A 174 8.53 -10.51 -0.29
N SER A 175 7.69 -11.50 0.07
CA SER A 175 7.40 -12.65 -0.80
C SER A 175 6.81 -12.20 -2.13
N ALA A 176 5.85 -11.26 -2.10
CA ALA A 176 5.24 -10.70 -3.30
C ALA A 176 6.28 -10.07 -4.24
N ALA A 177 7.22 -9.30 -3.70
CA ALA A 177 8.30 -8.71 -4.48
C ALA A 177 9.19 -9.78 -5.15
N ARG A 178 9.41 -10.92 -4.50
CA ARG A 178 10.20 -12.04 -5.10
C ARG A 178 9.40 -12.77 -6.17
N HIS A 179 8.12 -13.05 -5.95
CA HIS A 179 7.24 -13.62 -6.98
C HIS A 179 7.17 -12.72 -8.21
N MET A 180 7.06 -11.40 -8.02
CA MET A 180 7.08 -10.43 -9.12
C MET A 180 8.37 -10.51 -9.94
N GLN A 181 9.53 -10.63 -9.29
CA GLN A 181 10.82 -10.78 -9.99
C GLN A 181 10.93 -12.09 -10.78
N LYS A 182 10.24 -13.15 -10.34
CA LYS A 182 10.13 -14.43 -11.07
C LYS A 182 9.09 -14.42 -12.20
N GLY A 183 8.34 -13.32 -12.36
CA GLY A 183 7.25 -13.22 -13.33
C GLY A 183 5.94 -13.86 -12.85
N ASP A 184 5.85 -14.29 -11.61
CA ASP A 184 4.60 -14.82 -11.01
C ASP A 184 3.75 -13.66 -10.47
N PHE A 185 3.18 -12.91 -11.39
CA PHE A 185 2.46 -11.67 -11.10
C PHE A 185 1.14 -11.91 -10.36
N ILE A 186 0.51 -13.06 -10.58
CA ILE A 186 -0.76 -13.42 -9.93
C ILE A 186 -0.52 -13.65 -8.44
N LYS A 187 0.44 -14.50 -8.12
CA LYS A 187 0.79 -14.78 -6.72
C LYS A 187 1.28 -13.53 -6.00
N SER A 188 2.07 -12.70 -6.70
CA SER A 188 2.49 -11.41 -6.18
C SER A 188 1.29 -10.52 -5.83
N GLY A 189 0.28 -10.42 -6.71
CA GLY A 189 -0.92 -9.64 -6.46
C GLY A 189 -1.73 -10.12 -5.25
N GLU A 190 -1.91 -11.44 -5.10
CA GLU A 190 -2.59 -12.04 -3.93
C GLU A 190 -1.87 -11.70 -2.63
N LEU A 191 -0.55 -11.85 -2.60
CA LEU A 191 0.26 -11.57 -1.41
C LEU A 191 0.26 -10.08 -1.05
N LEU A 192 0.26 -9.17 -2.04
CA LEU A 192 0.13 -7.74 -1.80
C LEU A 192 -1.23 -7.38 -1.20
N GLU A 193 -2.32 -8.00 -1.64
CA GLU A 193 -3.63 -7.80 -1.04
C GLU A 193 -3.70 -8.30 0.40
N ASN A 194 -3.10 -9.46 0.69
CA ASN A 194 -3.00 -9.99 2.06
C ASN A 194 -2.18 -9.06 2.96
N ALA A 195 -1.02 -8.59 2.49
CA ALA A 195 -0.19 -7.63 3.20
C ALA A 195 -0.96 -6.32 3.46
N ARG A 196 -1.67 -5.82 2.46
CA ARG A 196 -2.48 -4.61 2.56
C ARG A 196 -3.58 -4.74 3.60
N ALA A 197 -4.27 -5.88 3.66
CA ALA A 197 -5.32 -6.14 4.64
C ALA A 197 -4.77 -6.10 6.07
N ILE A 198 -3.61 -6.74 6.31
CA ILE A 198 -2.95 -6.76 7.62
C ILE A 198 -2.52 -5.35 8.04
N PHE A 199 -1.85 -4.60 7.15
CA PHE A 199 -1.37 -3.26 7.48
C PHE A 199 -2.51 -2.25 7.66
N ALA A 200 -3.60 -2.40 6.90
CA ALA A 200 -4.80 -1.58 7.08
C ALA A 200 -5.48 -1.88 8.43
N HIS A 201 -5.56 -3.14 8.83
CA HIS A 201 -6.10 -3.54 10.13
C HIS A 201 -5.28 -2.96 11.29
N ASN A 202 -3.95 -2.96 11.15
CA ASN A 202 -3.03 -2.44 12.17
C ASN A 202 -2.84 -0.90 12.13
N TYR A 203 -3.50 -0.19 11.22
CA TYR A 203 -3.29 1.24 10.98
C TYR A 203 -1.83 1.58 10.66
N ASP A 204 -1.05 0.62 10.16
CA ASP A 204 0.36 0.81 9.77
C ASP A 204 0.45 1.49 8.40
N THR A 205 0.30 2.80 8.42
CA THR A 205 0.38 3.63 7.20
C THR A 205 1.73 3.50 6.51
N ALA A 206 2.83 3.30 7.24
CA ALA A 206 4.17 3.19 6.66
C ALA A 206 4.32 1.92 5.82
N SER A 207 3.89 0.78 6.33
CA SER A 207 3.92 -0.50 5.59
C SER A 207 2.85 -0.54 4.49
N LEU A 208 1.70 0.12 4.70
CA LEU A 208 0.69 0.29 3.66
C LEU A 208 1.23 1.09 2.45
N ILE A 209 2.00 2.15 2.70
CA ILE A 209 2.67 2.93 1.66
C ILE A 209 3.67 2.06 0.88
N LYS A 210 4.45 1.20 1.55
CA LYS A 210 5.36 0.25 0.89
C LYS A 210 4.59 -0.73 0.01
N THR A 211 3.47 -1.25 0.50
CA THR A 211 2.60 -2.17 -0.25
C THR A 211 2.00 -1.52 -1.50
N ILE A 212 1.56 -0.26 -1.38
CA ILE A 212 1.08 0.53 -2.54
C ILE A 212 2.21 0.75 -3.55
N ASN A 213 3.45 0.97 -3.09
CA ASN A 213 4.61 1.08 -3.98
C ASN A 213 4.84 -0.21 -4.77
N GLU A 214 4.84 -1.37 -4.11
CA GLU A 214 5.01 -2.67 -4.78
C GLU A 214 3.85 -2.98 -5.72
N THR A 215 2.62 -2.63 -5.36
CA THR A 215 1.45 -2.73 -6.24
C THR A 215 1.61 -1.87 -7.51
N ALA A 216 2.16 -0.66 -7.36
CA ALA A 216 2.44 0.19 -8.50
C ALA A 216 3.54 -0.41 -9.41
N ILE A 217 4.56 -1.05 -8.84
CA ILE A 217 5.60 -1.76 -9.60
C ILE A 217 4.98 -2.94 -10.35
N LEU A 218 4.14 -3.74 -9.68
CA LEU A 218 3.42 -4.86 -10.29
C LEU A 218 2.62 -4.41 -11.53
N TYR A 219 1.85 -3.34 -11.42
CA TYR A 219 1.10 -2.78 -12.55
C TYR A 219 2.02 -2.29 -13.66
N GLY A 220 3.12 -1.59 -13.32
CA GLY A 220 4.08 -1.08 -14.30
C GLY A 220 4.80 -2.18 -15.08
N MET A 221 5.13 -3.30 -14.43
CA MET A 221 5.75 -4.47 -15.07
C MET A 221 4.79 -5.21 -16.01
N ASN A 222 3.50 -5.19 -15.70
CA ASN A 222 2.46 -5.81 -16.53
C ASN A 222 1.90 -4.87 -17.62
N GLY A 223 2.52 -3.70 -17.85
CA GLY A 223 2.09 -2.75 -18.88
C GLY A 223 0.88 -1.89 -18.52
N PHE A 224 0.39 -1.95 -17.29
CA PHE A 224 -0.72 -1.11 -16.80
C PHE A 224 -0.22 0.23 -16.24
N ALA A 225 0.46 1.03 -17.07
CA ALA A 225 1.10 2.28 -16.65
C ALA A 225 0.12 3.28 -16.00
N GLU A 226 -1.11 3.35 -16.48
CA GLU A 226 -2.14 4.23 -15.90
C GLU A 226 -2.53 3.79 -14.48
N LYS A 227 -2.73 2.49 -14.24
CA LYS A 227 -3.00 1.94 -12.91
C LYS A 227 -1.80 2.13 -11.97
N ALA A 228 -0.58 1.96 -12.49
CA ALA A 228 0.63 2.24 -11.74
C ALA A 228 0.67 3.71 -11.29
N ILE A 229 0.39 4.65 -12.18
CA ILE A 229 0.30 6.09 -11.88
C ILE A 229 -0.76 6.40 -10.83
N GLU A 230 -1.92 5.74 -10.89
CA GLU A 230 -2.97 5.90 -9.87
C GLU A 230 -2.45 5.51 -8.49
N GLN A 231 -1.77 4.36 -8.36
CA GLN A 231 -1.17 3.94 -7.08
C GLN A 231 -0.07 4.91 -6.62
N ARG A 232 0.76 5.42 -7.55
CA ARG A 232 1.79 6.44 -7.24
C ARG A 232 1.19 7.71 -6.65
N LYS A 233 0.07 8.20 -7.22
CA LYS A 233 -0.66 9.35 -6.70
C LYS A 233 -1.22 9.07 -5.31
N LYS A 234 -1.83 7.89 -5.13
CA LYS A 234 -2.38 7.45 -3.83
C LYS A 234 -1.29 7.41 -2.75
N LEU A 235 -0.09 6.92 -3.10
CA LEU A 235 1.05 6.92 -2.19
C LEU A 235 1.40 8.34 -1.74
N ILE A 236 1.49 9.30 -2.67
CA ILE A 236 1.78 10.70 -2.36
C ILE A 236 0.71 11.30 -1.43
N GLN A 237 -0.56 10.98 -1.65
CA GLN A 237 -1.67 11.48 -0.82
C GLN A 237 -1.62 10.94 0.62
N LEU A 238 -1.18 9.69 0.79
CA LEU A 238 -1.07 9.04 2.10
C LEU A 238 0.21 9.40 2.83
N SER A 239 1.23 9.93 2.12
CA SER A 239 2.51 10.30 2.72
C SER A 239 2.36 11.50 3.64
N ASN A 240 3.03 11.46 4.78
CA ASN A 240 3.05 12.51 5.80
C ASN A 240 4.50 12.77 6.29
N ALA A 241 4.67 13.62 7.29
CA ALA A 241 5.98 13.97 7.85
C ALA A 241 6.77 12.76 8.41
N ASN A 242 6.08 11.69 8.80
CA ASN A 242 6.69 10.47 9.34
C ASN A 242 7.01 9.43 8.24
N THR A 243 6.61 9.70 7.00
CA THR A 243 6.91 8.79 5.89
C THR A 243 8.40 8.86 5.56
N GLU A 244 9.04 7.69 5.47
CA GLU A 244 10.46 7.59 5.12
C GLU A 244 10.72 8.29 3.78
N ILE A 245 11.60 9.29 3.79
CA ILE A 245 11.90 10.12 2.62
C ILE A 245 12.35 9.27 1.41
N GLY A 246 13.09 8.18 1.66
CA GLY A 246 13.55 7.26 0.61
C GLY A 246 12.40 6.69 -0.20
N VAL A 247 11.31 6.27 0.45
CA VAL A 247 10.11 5.72 -0.21
C VAL A 247 9.46 6.78 -1.10
N ILE A 248 9.36 8.02 -0.60
CA ILE A 248 8.79 9.14 -1.36
C ILE A 248 9.64 9.43 -2.61
N LEU A 249 10.95 9.46 -2.46
CA LEU A 249 11.88 9.72 -3.57
C LEU A 249 11.81 8.63 -4.64
N VAL A 250 11.87 7.37 -4.23
CA VAL A 250 11.71 6.21 -5.14
C VAL A 250 10.36 6.29 -5.87
N ASN A 251 9.29 6.66 -5.15
CA ASN A 251 7.98 6.82 -5.78
C ASN A 251 7.99 7.91 -6.86
N TYR A 252 8.56 9.10 -6.60
CA TYR A 252 8.67 10.15 -7.63
C TYR A 252 9.49 9.71 -8.82
N ILE A 253 10.62 9.02 -8.60
CA ILE A 253 11.50 8.51 -9.64
C ILE A 253 10.77 7.47 -10.51
N ASN A 254 10.05 6.54 -9.92
CA ASN A 254 9.29 5.52 -10.62
C ASN A 254 8.06 6.12 -11.31
N TYR A 255 7.36 7.06 -10.67
CA TYR A 255 6.27 7.80 -11.30
C TYR A 255 6.73 8.53 -12.58
N ALA A 256 7.92 9.14 -12.54
CA ALA A 256 8.50 9.76 -13.73
C ALA A 256 8.75 8.72 -14.85
N THR A 257 9.16 7.51 -14.50
CA THR A 257 9.36 6.42 -15.46
C THR A 257 8.04 6.02 -16.12
N GLU A 258 6.98 5.83 -15.34
CA GLU A 258 5.66 5.47 -15.86
C GLU A 258 5.04 6.61 -16.71
N ALA A 259 5.20 7.86 -16.28
CA ALA A 259 4.74 9.02 -17.06
C ALA A 259 5.41 9.07 -18.44
N ARG A 260 6.71 8.73 -18.53
CA ARG A 260 7.44 8.67 -19.78
C ARG A 260 7.03 7.49 -20.67
N LYS A 261 6.66 6.34 -20.11
CA LYS A 261 6.07 5.23 -20.86
C LYS A 261 4.77 5.66 -21.58
N LEU A 262 4.03 6.62 -21.01
CA LEU A 262 2.85 7.24 -21.61
C LEU A 262 3.18 8.49 -22.46
N ASN A 263 4.43 8.69 -22.88
CA ASN A 263 4.92 9.82 -23.67
C ASN A 263 4.73 11.21 -23.00
N ASN A 264 4.60 11.25 -21.66
CA ASN A 264 4.50 12.50 -20.91
C ASN A 264 5.85 12.88 -20.28
N ASP A 265 6.84 13.23 -21.13
CA ASP A 265 8.18 13.61 -20.71
C ASP A 265 8.18 14.86 -19.81
N SER A 266 7.29 15.82 -20.08
CA SER A 266 7.20 17.05 -19.28
C SER A 266 6.81 16.76 -17.82
N LEU A 267 5.88 15.84 -17.59
CA LEU A 267 5.54 15.39 -16.25
C LEU A 267 6.70 14.62 -15.63
N GLY A 268 7.33 13.70 -16.38
CA GLY A 268 8.47 12.93 -15.92
C GLY A 268 9.60 13.82 -15.40
N ILE A 269 9.97 14.85 -16.17
CA ILE A 269 11.01 15.83 -15.77
C ILE A 269 10.60 16.60 -14.50
N ARG A 270 9.34 17.05 -14.39
CA ARG A 270 8.87 17.74 -13.18
C ARG A 270 8.99 16.85 -11.93
N LEU A 271 8.61 15.59 -12.05
CA LEU A 271 8.66 14.61 -10.95
C LEU A 271 10.10 14.33 -10.51
N LEU A 272 11.04 14.17 -11.47
CA LEU A 272 12.47 13.99 -11.16
C LEU A 272 13.08 15.24 -10.49
N LYS A 273 12.72 16.44 -10.94
CA LYS A 273 13.13 17.68 -10.27
C LYS A 273 12.57 17.77 -8.84
N LYS A 274 11.34 17.33 -8.65
CA LYS A 274 10.74 17.25 -7.30
C LYS A 274 11.50 16.25 -6.42
N ALA A 275 11.88 15.08 -6.97
CA ALA A 275 12.72 14.12 -6.25
C ALA A 275 14.06 14.75 -5.83
N ILE A 276 14.72 15.49 -6.71
CA ILE A 276 15.97 16.19 -6.39
C ILE A 276 15.78 17.22 -5.27
N SER A 277 14.72 18.03 -5.32
CA SER A 277 14.45 19.05 -4.30
C SER A 277 14.21 18.47 -2.90
N LEU A 278 13.74 17.23 -2.83
CA LEU A 278 13.50 16.50 -1.59
C LEU A 278 14.68 15.61 -1.18
N GLY A 279 15.60 15.31 -2.10
CA GLY A 279 16.61 14.27 -1.97
C GLY A 279 17.86 14.66 -1.16
N GLY A 280 17.83 15.78 -0.40
CA GLY A 280 18.97 16.19 0.43
C GLY A 280 19.51 15.09 1.36
N PRO A 281 18.64 14.41 2.13
CA PRO A 281 19.04 13.35 3.06
C PRO A 281 19.43 12.01 2.40
N LYS A 282 19.14 11.81 1.10
CA LYS A 282 19.41 10.59 0.34
C LYS A 282 20.17 10.90 -0.96
N PRO A 283 21.49 11.10 -0.86
CA PRO A 283 22.31 11.53 -1.99
C PRO A 283 22.37 10.49 -3.13
N ASP A 284 22.27 9.20 -2.82
CA ASP A 284 22.20 8.09 -3.78
C ASP A 284 20.97 8.17 -4.68
N LEU A 285 19.78 8.41 -4.11
CA LEU A 285 18.53 8.58 -4.86
C LEU A 285 18.53 9.88 -5.67
N ARG A 286 19.12 10.96 -5.14
CA ARG A 286 19.32 12.21 -5.89
C ARG A 286 20.23 11.96 -7.09
N TYR A 287 21.29 11.19 -6.90
CA TYR A 287 22.21 10.79 -7.96
C TYR A 287 21.49 10.00 -9.06
N SER A 288 20.63 9.05 -8.68
CA SER A 288 19.74 8.33 -9.61
C SER A 288 18.83 9.29 -10.39
N ALA A 289 18.25 10.30 -9.73
CA ALA A 289 17.41 11.30 -10.41
C ALA A 289 18.19 12.16 -11.41
N TYR A 290 19.46 12.49 -11.13
CA TYR A 290 20.33 13.17 -12.11
C TYR A 290 20.55 12.32 -13.37
N SER A 291 20.85 11.03 -13.22
CA SER A 291 20.99 10.11 -14.35
C SER A 291 19.72 10.10 -15.22
N LYS A 292 18.56 9.90 -14.59
CA LYS A 292 17.27 9.87 -15.32
C LYS A 292 16.91 11.21 -15.97
N LEU A 293 17.30 12.36 -15.38
CA LEU A 293 17.12 13.68 -16.01
C LEU A 293 18.04 13.87 -17.20
N THR A 294 19.31 13.42 -17.11
CA THR A 294 20.23 13.45 -18.25
C THR A 294 19.61 12.72 -19.44
N VAL A 295 19.13 11.49 -19.21
CA VAL A 295 18.44 10.70 -20.23
C VAL A 295 17.17 11.39 -20.75
N ALA A 296 16.33 11.91 -19.87
CA ALA A 296 15.06 12.52 -20.23
C ALA A 296 15.27 13.79 -21.08
N TYR A 297 16.21 14.64 -20.71
CA TYR A 297 16.52 15.85 -21.47
C TYR A 297 17.15 15.56 -22.81
N THR A 298 18.03 14.55 -22.91
CA THR A 298 18.57 14.09 -24.20
C THR A 298 17.45 13.62 -25.13
N LYS A 299 16.49 12.84 -24.63
CA LYS A 299 15.36 12.32 -25.45
C LYS A 299 14.48 13.43 -26.04
N ILE A 300 14.38 14.59 -25.37
CA ILE A 300 13.66 15.77 -25.88
C ILE A 300 14.56 16.82 -26.52
N ASN A 301 15.79 16.43 -26.90
CA ASN A 301 16.80 17.26 -27.57
C ASN A 301 17.20 18.55 -26.81
N ARG A 302 17.14 18.53 -25.46
CA ARG A 302 17.63 19.64 -24.61
C ARG A 302 19.00 19.30 -24.02
N CYS A 303 19.99 19.27 -24.87
CA CYS A 303 21.34 18.81 -24.55
C CYS A 303 22.07 19.66 -23.48
N ASP A 304 21.84 20.98 -23.43
CA ASP A 304 22.39 21.82 -22.37
C ASP A 304 21.93 21.40 -20.99
N SER A 305 20.61 21.12 -20.87
CA SER A 305 20.03 20.63 -19.62
C SER A 305 20.53 19.24 -19.28
N ALA A 306 20.66 18.35 -20.26
CA ALA A 306 21.22 17.01 -20.06
C ALA A 306 22.65 17.08 -19.51
N ASN A 307 23.52 17.87 -20.17
CA ASN A 307 24.91 18.07 -19.75
C ASN A 307 25.00 18.70 -18.35
N HIS A 308 24.13 19.65 -18.04
CA HIS A 308 24.08 20.26 -16.70
C HIS A 308 23.87 19.20 -15.61
N TYR A 309 22.91 18.28 -15.77
CA TYR A 309 22.66 17.25 -14.77
C TYR A 309 23.74 16.18 -14.73
N PHE A 310 24.35 15.87 -15.87
CA PHE A 310 25.51 14.98 -15.91
C PHE A 310 26.70 15.56 -15.17
N GLN A 311 27.01 16.86 -15.35
CA GLN A 311 28.09 17.56 -14.61
C GLN A 311 27.85 17.51 -13.09
N ARG A 312 26.59 17.67 -12.62
CA ARG A 312 26.25 17.49 -11.21
C ARG A 312 26.52 16.06 -10.74
N MET A 313 26.25 15.08 -11.58
CA MET A 313 26.54 13.69 -11.30
C MET A 313 28.04 13.42 -11.22
N GLN A 314 28.83 14.01 -12.13
CA GLN A 314 30.31 13.94 -12.10
C GLN A 314 30.90 14.52 -10.82
N ALA A 315 30.38 15.64 -10.35
CA ALA A 315 30.86 16.30 -9.13
C ALA A 315 30.64 15.46 -7.85
N GLU A 316 29.66 14.56 -7.87
CA GLU A 316 29.36 13.69 -6.73
C GLU A 316 29.92 12.25 -6.89
N ARG A 317 30.56 11.93 -8.03
CA ARG A 317 30.95 10.56 -8.40
C ARG A 317 31.88 9.90 -7.37
N ASP A 318 32.84 10.63 -6.84
CA ASP A 318 33.84 10.07 -5.92
C ASP A 318 33.25 9.58 -4.61
N LYS A 319 32.09 10.11 -4.22
CA LYS A 319 31.35 9.68 -3.02
C LYS A 319 30.76 8.29 -3.17
N PHE A 320 30.60 7.80 -4.40
CA PHE A 320 29.85 6.59 -4.72
C PHE A 320 30.67 5.53 -5.45
N LYS A 321 32.01 5.72 -5.54
CA LYS A 321 32.92 4.74 -6.15
C LYS A 321 32.80 3.38 -5.45
N GLY A 322 32.66 2.33 -6.25
CA GLY A 322 32.53 0.94 -5.76
C GLY A 322 31.09 0.44 -5.57
N SER A 323 30.10 1.32 -5.70
CA SER A 323 28.71 0.88 -5.78
C SER A 323 28.34 0.50 -7.22
N LYS A 324 28.29 -0.81 -7.50
CA LYS A 324 27.99 -1.34 -8.84
C LYS A 324 26.74 -0.74 -9.48
N TRP A 325 25.68 -0.52 -8.68
CA TRP A 325 24.44 0.08 -9.16
C TRP A 325 24.61 1.56 -9.53
N LEU A 326 25.33 2.35 -8.73
CA LEU A 326 25.54 3.77 -8.99
C LEU A 326 26.54 4.00 -10.12
N ASP A 327 27.53 3.11 -10.29
CA ASP A 327 28.43 3.12 -11.43
C ASP A 327 27.68 2.80 -12.74
N GLU A 328 26.72 1.88 -12.73
CA GLU A 328 25.83 1.61 -13.87
C GLU A 328 25.02 2.87 -14.25
N LEU A 329 24.40 3.54 -13.27
CA LEU A 329 23.65 4.78 -13.51
C LEU A 329 24.53 5.90 -14.08
N TYR A 330 25.79 5.96 -13.64
CA TYR A 330 26.75 6.91 -14.18
C TYR A 330 27.06 6.64 -15.64
N LEU A 331 27.35 5.40 -15.99
CA LEU A 331 27.61 5.00 -17.38
C LEU A 331 26.41 5.32 -18.29
N TRP A 332 25.20 5.06 -17.82
CA TRP A 332 23.99 5.46 -18.53
C TRP A 332 23.96 6.96 -18.83
N ALA A 333 24.13 7.79 -17.82
CA ALA A 333 24.13 9.25 -17.98
C ALA A 333 25.28 9.72 -18.88
N GLN A 334 26.45 9.10 -18.77
CA GLN A 334 27.62 9.42 -19.57
C GLN A 334 27.38 9.20 -21.06
N VAL A 335 26.80 8.04 -21.41
CA VAL A 335 26.48 7.72 -22.82
C VAL A 335 25.55 8.77 -23.42
N TYR A 336 24.49 9.15 -22.70
CA TYR A 336 23.56 10.17 -23.19
C TYR A 336 24.17 11.59 -23.23
N SER A 337 25.08 11.91 -22.30
CA SER A 337 25.80 13.17 -22.32
C SER A 337 26.78 13.25 -23.50
N LEU A 338 27.51 12.16 -23.78
CA LEU A 338 28.40 12.07 -24.95
C LEU A 338 27.63 12.22 -26.28
N TYR A 339 26.47 11.59 -26.36
CA TYR A 339 25.58 11.76 -27.51
C TYR A 339 25.19 13.23 -27.71
N CYS A 340 24.82 13.93 -26.65
CA CYS A 340 24.52 15.35 -26.68
C CYS A 340 25.72 16.25 -27.08
N GLN A 341 26.94 15.77 -26.85
CA GLN A 341 28.18 16.45 -27.26
C GLN A 341 28.59 16.09 -28.69
N ASN A 342 27.79 15.32 -29.41
CA ASN A 342 28.08 14.77 -30.74
C ASN A 342 29.33 13.87 -30.78
N ARG A 343 29.76 13.32 -29.63
CA ARG A 343 30.88 12.38 -29.51
C ARG A 343 30.41 10.97 -29.82
N TYR A 344 29.97 10.76 -31.05
CA TYR A 344 29.26 9.55 -31.45
C TYR A 344 30.12 8.29 -31.36
N ASP A 345 31.42 8.35 -31.63
CA ASP A 345 32.31 7.18 -31.52
C ASP A 345 32.41 6.67 -30.10
N GLU A 346 32.60 7.56 -29.16
CA GLU A 346 32.66 7.21 -27.73
C GLU A 346 31.30 6.74 -27.21
N THR A 347 30.21 7.36 -27.68
CA THR A 347 28.86 6.93 -27.38
C THR A 347 28.64 5.49 -27.84
N ILE A 348 29.03 5.13 -29.07
CA ILE A 348 28.90 3.79 -29.63
C ILE A 348 29.67 2.77 -28.79
N VAL A 349 30.93 3.08 -28.44
CA VAL A 349 31.77 2.16 -27.65
C VAL A 349 31.12 1.85 -26.30
N LEU A 350 30.73 2.89 -25.56
CA LEU A 350 30.10 2.71 -24.24
C LEU A 350 28.70 2.08 -24.32
N SER A 351 27.93 2.43 -25.35
CA SER A 351 26.61 1.80 -25.56
C SER A 351 26.75 0.30 -25.81
N LYS A 352 27.72 -0.16 -26.61
CA LYS A 352 27.98 -1.58 -26.83
C LYS A 352 28.38 -2.29 -25.55
N GLN A 353 29.23 -1.68 -24.74
CA GLN A 353 29.58 -2.22 -23.43
C GLN A 353 28.36 -2.37 -22.52
N LEU A 354 27.47 -1.38 -22.50
CA LEU A 354 26.22 -1.46 -21.73
C LEU A 354 25.26 -2.50 -22.29
N ILE A 355 25.15 -2.65 -23.62
CA ILE A 355 24.35 -3.67 -24.27
C ILE A 355 24.78 -5.06 -23.79
N ASP A 356 26.07 -5.36 -23.81
CA ASP A 356 26.60 -6.65 -23.38
C ASP A 356 26.35 -6.90 -21.90
N GLN A 357 26.58 -5.89 -21.07
CA GLN A 357 26.30 -5.98 -19.64
C GLN A 357 24.81 -6.18 -19.35
N CYS A 358 23.92 -5.43 -20.00
CA CYS A 358 22.47 -5.57 -19.82
C CYS A 358 21.92 -6.90 -20.33
N ARG A 359 22.49 -7.45 -21.41
CA ARG A 359 22.13 -8.79 -21.91
C ARG A 359 22.43 -9.90 -20.89
N THR A 360 23.61 -9.84 -20.25
CA THR A 360 23.95 -10.83 -19.19
C THR A 360 23.04 -10.73 -17.97
N GLN A 361 22.40 -9.59 -17.76
CA GLN A 361 21.46 -9.33 -16.66
C GLN A 361 19.99 -9.49 -17.05
N ASN A 362 19.68 -9.89 -18.31
CA ASN A 362 18.33 -9.98 -18.87
C ASN A 362 17.54 -8.66 -18.84
N LYS A 363 18.22 -7.51 -18.87
CA LYS A 363 17.64 -6.15 -18.88
C LYS A 363 17.34 -5.71 -20.31
N TYR A 364 16.33 -6.29 -20.93
CA TYR A 364 16.05 -6.09 -22.37
C TYR A 364 15.48 -4.70 -22.70
N GLU A 365 14.78 -4.02 -21.80
CA GLU A 365 14.35 -2.62 -22.01
C GLU A 365 15.56 -1.70 -22.17
N GLU A 366 16.57 -1.91 -21.34
CA GLU A 366 17.84 -1.19 -21.38
C GLU A 366 18.64 -1.50 -22.65
N VAL A 367 18.71 -2.77 -23.05
CA VAL A 367 19.33 -3.17 -24.32
C VAL A 367 18.66 -2.46 -25.48
N MET A 368 17.34 -2.47 -25.57
CA MET A 368 16.57 -1.77 -26.60
C MET A 368 16.89 -0.26 -26.64
N GLU A 369 16.96 0.39 -25.48
CA GLU A 369 17.28 1.81 -25.41
C GLU A 369 18.69 2.11 -25.94
N MET A 370 19.69 1.29 -25.59
CA MET A 370 21.06 1.46 -26.05
C MET A 370 21.22 1.13 -27.55
N GLU A 371 20.57 0.09 -28.03
CA GLU A 371 20.51 -0.22 -29.46
C GLU A 371 19.94 0.96 -30.28
N ASN A 372 18.85 1.57 -29.78
CA ASN A 372 18.25 2.74 -30.42
C ASN A 372 19.17 3.98 -30.37
N LEU A 373 19.91 4.17 -29.29
CA LEU A 373 20.87 5.27 -29.20
C LEU A 373 22.06 5.04 -30.14
N THR A 374 22.57 3.82 -30.21
CA THR A 374 23.65 3.41 -31.12
C THR A 374 23.23 3.60 -32.57
N TYR A 375 22.00 3.19 -32.92
CA TYR A 375 21.41 3.49 -34.23
C TYR A 375 21.49 4.98 -34.58
N LYS A 376 21.06 5.87 -33.65
CA LYS A 376 21.07 7.31 -33.88
C LYS A 376 22.48 7.85 -34.08
N CYS A 377 23.47 7.31 -33.39
CA CYS A 377 24.88 7.70 -33.56
C CYS A 377 25.41 7.29 -34.95
N TYR A 378 25.16 6.06 -35.40
CA TYR A 378 25.57 5.61 -36.73
C TYR A 378 24.86 6.40 -37.84
N LEU A 379 23.57 6.69 -37.67
CA LEU A 379 22.80 7.53 -38.58
C LEU A 379 23.41 8.94 -38.69
N ALA A 380 23.78 9.56 -37.57
CA ALA A 380 24.39 10.88 -37.55
C ALA A 380 25.78 10.88 -38.19
N LYS A 381 26.49 9.75 -38.20
CA LYS A 381 27.80 9.55 -38.89
C LYS A 381 27.64 9.22 -40.37
N GLY A 382 26.44 8.99 -40.88
CA GLY A 382 26.20 8.52 -42.26
C GLY A 382 26.50 7.05 -42.50
N ASP A 383 26.73 6.27 -41.48
CA ASP A 383 26.92 4.82 -41.53
C ASP A 383 25.58 4.10 -41.50
N PHE A 384 24.93 4.03 -42.63
CA PHE A 384 23.58 3.52 -42.78
C PHE A 384 23.47 2.00 -42.56
N GLU A 385 24.52 1.23 -42.84
CA GLU A 385 24.53 -0.22 -42.67
C GLU A 385 24.48 -0.59 -41.17
N ASN A 386 25.41 -0.02 -40.41
CA ASN A 386 25.40 -0.25 -38.96
C ASN A 386 24.16 0.38 -38.28
N ALA A 387 23.70 1.55 -38.75
CA ALA A 387 22.46 2.16 -38.27
C ALA A 387 21.28 1.20 -38.49
N HIS A 388 21.14 0.62 -39.68
CA HIS A 388 20.07 -0.34 -39.96
C HIS A 388 20.11 -1.55 -39.02
N THR A 389 21.30 -2.13 -38.82
CA THR A 389 21.48 -3.30 -37.94
C THR A 389 21.02 -3.02 -36.52
N HIS A 390 21.44 -1.90 -35.94
CA HIS A 390 21.08 -1.52 -34.58
C HIS A 390 19.59 -1.12 -34.46
N LEU A 391 19.02 -0.51 -35.50
CA LEU A 391 17.59 -0.21 -35.55
C LEU A 391 16.76 -1.50 -35.58
N GLN A 392 17.13 -2.46 -36.43
CA GLN A 392 16.46 -3.78 -36.47
C GLN A 392 16.52 -4.49 -35.11
N SER A 393 17.70 -4.51 -34.48
CA SER A 393 17.88 -5.09 -33.14
C SER A 393 16.94 -4.41 -32.13
N SER A 394 16.90 -3.08 -32.12
CA SER A 394 16.03 -2.31 -31.20
C SER A 394 14.55 -2.61 -31.44
N ILE A 395 14.10 -2.65 -32.70
CA ILE A 395 12.71 -2.97 -33.06
C ILE A 395 12.36 -4.40 -32.65
N HIS A 396 13.22 -5.37 -32.96
CA HIS A 396 12.99 -6.77 -32.60
C HIS A 396 12.85 -6.96 -31.10
N ILE A 397 13.75 -6.33 -30.30
CA ILE A 397 13.67 -6.37 -28.83
C ILE A 397 12.41 -5.68 -28.35
N LYS A 398 12.06 -4.52 -28.91
CA LYS A 398 10.83 -3.80 -28.58
C LYS A 398 9.58 -4.64 -28.80
N ASP A 399 9.52 -5.31 -29.96
CA ASP A 399 8.38 -6.17 -30.29
C ASP A 399 8.30 -7.39 -29.36
N SER A 400 9.47 -7.96 -29.01
CA SER A 400 9.54 -9.04 -28.01
C SER A 400 9.06 -8.58 -26.62
N ILE A 401 9.54 -7.43 -26.12
CA ILE A 401 9.12 -6.86 -24.84
C ILE A 401 7.61 -6.56 -24.87
N LEU A 402 7.13 -5.92 -25.92
CA LEU A 402 5.72 -5.57 -26.08
C LEU A 402 4.84 -6.82 -26.15
N SER A 403 5.29 -7.85 -26.85
CA SER A 403 4.61 -9.15 -26.93
C SER A 403 4.59 -9.83 -25.57
N ALA A 404 5.72 -9.88 -24.85
CA ALA A 404 5.81 -10.44 -23.51
C ALA A 404 4.93 -9.68 -22.52
N SER A 405 4.99 -8.34 -22.53
CA SER A 405 4.15 -7.49 -21.68
C SER A 405 2.67 -7.67 -21.97
N LYS A 406 2.28 -7.71 -23.26
CA LYS A 406 0.89 -8.01 -23.66
C LYS A 406 0.47 -9.41 -23.24
N SER A 407 1.35 -10.40 -23.42
CA SER A 407 1.08 -11.77 -22.98
C SER A 407 0.90 -11.85 -21.47
N ASN A 408 1.79 -11.25 -20.71
CA ASN A 408 1.68 -11.20 -19.25
C ASN A 408 0.40 -10.47 -18.79
N ALA A 409 0.09 -9.34 -19.43
CA ALA A 409 -1.13 -8.60 -19.16
C ALA A 409 -2.38 -9.40 -19.49
N LEU A 410 -2.37 -10.12 -20.62
CA LEU A 410 -3.46 -11.02 -21.02
C LEU A 410 -3.63 -12.16 -20.03
N VAL A 411 -2.56 -12.86 -19.68
CA VAL A 411 -2.58 -13.96 -18.69
C VAL A 411 -3.09 -13.45 -17.33
N TYR A 412 -2.62 -12.29 -16.88
CA TYR A 412 -3.09 -11.68 -15.64
C TYR A 412 -4.58 -11.34 -15.71
N MET A 413 -5.02 -10.70 -16.79
CA MET A 413 -6.44 -10.35 -16.99
C MET A 413 -7.31 -11.59 -17.18
N GLU A 414 -6.84 -12.59 -17.92
CA GLU A 414 -7.53 -13.87 -18.12
C GLU A 414 -7.74 -14.58 -16.77
N THR A 415 -6.71 -14.65 -15.94
CA THR A 415 -6.81 -15.26 -14.60
C THR A 415 -7.78 -14.52 -13.69
N LEU A 416 -7.74 -13.18 -13.69
CA LEU A 416 -8.72 -12.37 -12.96
C LEU A 416 -10.14 -12.61 -13.49
N TYR A 417 -10.29 -12.65 -14.81
CA TYR A 417 -11.57 -12.93 -15.47
C TYR A 417 -12.08 -14.33 -15.15
N GLU A 418 -11.20 -15.36 -15.24
CA GLU A 418 -11.58 -16.73 -14.88
C GLU A 418 -12.01 -16.86 -13.42
N LYS A 419 -11.30 -16.18 -12.50
CA LYS A 419 -11.68 -16.15 -11.09
C LYS A 419 -13.06 -15.54 -10.90
N GLU A 420 -13.27 -14.36 -11.48
CA GLU A 420 -14.54 -13.66 -11.43
C GLU A 420 -15.67 -14.46 -12.12
N HIS A 421 -15.34 -15.12 -13.23
CA HIS A 421 -16.28 -15.96 -13.95
C HIS A 421 -16.67 -17.21 -13.15
N ARG A 422 -15.71 -17.87 -12.46
CA ARG A 422 -16.00 -19.00 -11.56
C ARG A 422 -16.86 -18.59 -10.38
N GLU A 423 -16.57 -17.47 -9.77
CA GLU A 423 -17.37 -16.91 -8.68
C GLU A 423 -18.80 -16.63 -9.14
N ARG A 424 -18.97 -16.08 -10.36
CA ARG A 424 -20.27 -15.87 -10.99
C ARG A 424 -20.99 -17.19 -11.30
N GLN A 425 -20.29 -18.16 -11.87
CA GLN A 425 -20.88 -19.47 -12.18
C GLN A 425 -21.41 -20.20 -10.93
N ILE A 426 -20.70 -20.12 -9.83
CA ILE A 426 -21.16 -20.71 -8.54
C ILE A 426 -22.43 -20.00 -8.07
N SER A 427 -22.44 -18.65 -8.12
CA SER A 427 -23.62 -17.85 -7.79
C SER A 427 -24.82 -18.16 -8.68
N ASP A 428 -24.57 -18.30 -9.99
CA ASP A 428 -25.62 -18.59 -10.97
C ASP A 428 -26.23 -19.99 -10.75
N GLN A 429 -25.41 -21.01 -10.44
CA GLN A 429 -25.90 -22.36 -10.13
C GLN A 429 -26.73 -22.40 -8.85
N GLU A 430 -26.33 -21.67 -7.80
CA GLU A 430 -27.13 -21.57 -6.57
C GLU A 430 -28.47 -20.87 -6.79
N ASN A 431 -28.47 -19.83 -7.62
CA ASN A 431 -29.69 -19.14 -7.99
C ASN A 431 -30.61 -20.00 -8.89
N GLU A 432 -30.04 -20.77 -9.80
CA GLU A 432 -30.80 -21.69 -10.66
C GLU A 432 -31.51 -22.78 -9.84
N ILE A 433 -30.82 -23.32 -8.82
CA ILE A 433 -31.43 -24.27 -7.87
C ILE A 433 -32.60 -23.66 -7.09
N LYS A 434 -32.47 -22.40 -6.67
CA LYS A 434 -33.56 -21.66 -5.98
C LYS A 434 -34.72 -21.31 -6.93
N VAL A 435 -34.41 -20.97 -8.17
CA VAL A 435 -35.41 -20.59 -9.17
C VAL A 435 -36.16 -21.80 -9.71
N LEU A 436 -35.51 -22.97 -9.86
CA LEU A 436 -36.21 -24.23 -10.24
C LEU A 436 -37.27 -24.66 -9.20
N ALA A 437 -37.14 -24.26 -7.95
CA ALA A 437 -38.12 -24.50 -6.92
C ALA A 437 -39.35 -23.56 -6.96
N THR A 438 -39.22 -22.40 -7.61
CA THR A 438 -40.26 -21.36 -7.63
C THR A 438 -40.73 -20.92 -9.04
N ALA A 439 -40.17 -21.47 -10.11
CA ALA A 439 -40.11 -20.85 -11.43
C ALA A 439 -41.16 -21.17 -12.46
N ASN A 440 -42.30 -21.78 -12.16
CA ASN A 440 -43.32 -21.99 -13.22
C ASN A 440 -44.40 -20.87 -13.34
N LEU A 441 -44.40 -19.89 -12.46
CA LEU A 441 -45.45 -18.84 -12.49
C LEU A 441 -44.96 -17.42 -12.86
N PHE A 442 -43.67 -17.18 -12.85
CA PHE A 442 -43.17 -15.82 -13.05
C PHE A 442 -42.64 -15.50 -14.45
N LYS A 443 -42.24 -16.51 -15.22
CA LYS A 443 -41.52 -16.36 -16.51
C LYS A 443 -42.26 -15.58 -17.59
N THR A 444 -43.56 -15.74 -17.68
CA THR A 444 -44.36 -15.12 -18.77
C THR A 444 -44.72 -13.67 -18.48
N ARG A 445 -44.96 -13.29 -17.23
CA ARG A 445 -45.34 -11.93 -16.88
C ARG A 445 -44.16 -10.95 -16.89
N LEU A 446 -42.96 -11.42 -16.52
CA LEU A 446 -41.76 -10.58 -16.45
C LEU A 446 -41.23 -10.22 -17.86
N SER A 447 -41.25 -11.19 -18.79
CA SER A 447 -40.82 -10.97 -20.19
C SER A 447 -41.65 -9.93 -20.91
N TRP A 448 -42.96 -9.93 -20.69
CA TRP A 448 -43.85 -8.93 -21.26
C TRP A 448 -43.68 -7.54 -20.60
N ALA A 449 -43.46 -7.49 -19.29
CA ALA A 449 -43.24 -6.23 -18.59
C ALA A 449 -41.93 -5.56 -18.99
N ILE A 450 -40.85 -6.36 -19.19
CA ILE A 450 -39.56 -5.86 -19.67
C ILE A 450 -39.64 -5.40 -21.13
N GLY A 451 -40.30 -6.18 -22.00
CA GLY A 451 -40.47 -5.81 -23.43
C GLY A 451 -41.26 -4.50 -23.60
N ILE A 452 -42.33 -4.34 -22.84
CA ILE A 452 -43.16 -3.12 -22.88
C ILE A 452 -42.40 -1.94 -22.22
N GLY A 453 -41.68 -2.19 -21.09
CA GLY A 453 -40.86 -1.18 -20.43
C GLY A 453 -39.70 -0.67 -21.27
N LEU A 454 -39.04 -1.56 -22.01
CA LEU A 454 -37.99 -1.19 -22.95
C LEU A 454 -38.54 -0.40 -24.19
N LEU A 455 -39.70 -0.80 -24.72
CA LEU A 455 -40.35 -0.11 -25.83
C LEU A 455 -40.80 1.32 -25.44
N LEU A 456 -41.42 1.46 -24.27
CA LEU A 456 -41.78 2.77 -23.71
C LEU A 456 -40.59 3.63 -23.37
N PHE A 457 -39.50 3.00 -22.89
CA PHE A 457 -38.23 3.65 -22.57
C PHE A 457 -37.55 4.22 -23.84
N PHE A 458 -37.47 3.43 -24.92
CA PHE A 458 -36.89 3.89 -26.18
C PHE A 458 -37.78 4.89 -26.91
N ALA A 459 -39.12 4.73 -26.86
CA ALA A 459 -40.06 5.71 -27.39
C ALA A 459 -39.98 7.07 -26.63
N GLY A 460 -39.83 7.01 -25.29
CA GLY A 460 -39.62 8.20 -24.46
C GLY A 460 -38.30 8.93 -24.77
N ILE A 461 -37.21 8.19 -24.98
CA ILE A 461 -35.91 8.74 -25.36
C ILE A 461 -35.95 9.39 -26.75
N TYR A 462 -36.62 8.75 -27.72
CA TYR A 462 -36.75 9.29 -29.09
C TYR A 462 -37.48 10.64 -29.13
N PHE A 463 -38.59 10.78 -28.41
CA PHE A 463 -39.34 12.02 -28.33
C PHE A 463 -38.66 13.15 -27.56
N TYR A 464 -37.93 12.79 -26.49
CA TYR A 464 -37.25 13.77 -25.64
C TYR A 464 -35.95 14.32 -26.25
N ARG A 465 -35.33 13.53 -27.15
CA ARG A 465 -34.05 13.90 -27.78
C ARG A 465 -34.17 15.10 -28.74
N SER A 466 -35.37 15.40 -29.26
CA SER A 466 -35.55 16.45 -30.28
C SER A 466 -35.60 17.88 -29.71
N SER A 467 -35.86 18.09 -28.42
CA SER A 467 -36.18 19.44 -27.93
C SER A 467 -35.24 20.02 -26.83
N ARG A 468 -34.36 19.25 -26.15
CA ARG A 468 -33.62 19.83 -24.98
C ARG A 468 -32.25 19.24 -24.72
N PHE A 469 -31.34 19.27 -25.67
CA PHE A 469 -30.00 18.67 -25.54
C PHE A 469 -29.11 19.27 -24.42
N ALA A 470 -29.25 20.56 -24.11
CA ALA A 470 -28.40 21.26 -23.14
C ALA A 470 -28.79 21.05 -21.65
N ILE A 471 -30.05 20.68 -21.38
CA ILE A 471 -30.53 20.46 -19.99
C ILE A 471 -30.33 18.99 -19.57
N GLN A 472 -30.19 18.11 -20.56
CA GLN A 472 -30.10 16.66 -20.33
C GLN A 472 -28.75 16.20 -19.79
N ALA A 473 -27.64 16.86 -20.13
CA ALA A 473 -26.30 16.43 -19.68
C ALA A 473 -26.19 16.40 -18.14
N LYS A 474 -26.68 17.44 -17.48
CA LYS A 474 -26.65 17.50 -16.00
C LYS A 474 -27.60 16.48 -15.33
N LYS A 475 -28.75 16.22 -15.97
CA LYS A 475 -29.71 15.23 -15.44
C LYS A 475 -29.23 13.81 -15.68
N MET A 476 -28.56 13.56 -16.82
CA MET A 476 -27.96 12.25 -17.12
C MET A 476 -26.81 11.93 -16.19
N GLU A 477 -25.96 12.88 -15.87
CA GLU A 477 -24.85 12.70 -14.94
C GLU A 477 -25.35 12.32 -13.54
N ALA A 478 -26.38 12.99 -13.06
CA ALA A 478 -26.99 12.67 -11.76
C ALA A 478 -27.71 11.31 -11.76
N LEU A 479 -28.32 10.92 -12.89
CA LEU A 479 -28.97 9.61 -13.01
C LEU A 479 -27.97 8.47 -13.08
N TYR A 480 -26.86 8.71 -13.78
CA TYR A 480 -25.76 7.74 -13.91
C TYR A 480 -25.07 7.46 -12.57
N SER A 481 -24.79 8.54 -11.81
CA SER A 481 -24.20 8.44 -10.48
C SER A 481 -25.09 7.62 -9.52
N ARG A 482 -26.40 7.84 -9.59
CA ARG A 482 -27.38 7.11 -8.78
C ARG A 482 -27.43 5.61 -9.08
N GLN A 483 -27.44 5.24 -10.36
CA GLN A 483 -27.43 3.84 -10.78
C GLN A 483 -26.12 3.13 -10.39
N LEU A 484 -25.03 3.85 -10.45
CA LEU A 484 -23.70 3.33 -10.10
C LEU A 484 -23.62 2.98 -8.60
N ILE A 485 -24.23 3.82 -7.76
CA ILE A 485 -24.30 3.54 -6.32
C ILE A 485 -25.15 2.29 -6.04
N VAL A 486 -26.31 2.19 -6.67
CA VAL A 486 -27.21 1.02 -6.48
C VAL A 486 -26.53 -0.25 -6.96
N ALA A 487 -25.97 -0.24 -8.18
CA ALA A 487 -25.26 -1.41 -8.72
C ALA A 487 -24.07 -1.83 -7.87
N HIS A 488 -23.38 -0.86 -7.25
CA HIS A 488 -22.25 -1.16 -6.36
C HIS A 488 -22.69 -1.80 -5.03
N GLU A 489 -23.85 -1.41 -4.49
CA GLU A 489 -24.38 -2.02 -3.29
C GLU A 489 -24.95 -3.42 -3.57
N ASP A 490 -25.64 -3.62 -4.69
CA ASP A 490 -26.11 -4.93 -5.13
C ASP A 490 -24.96 -5.91 -5.33
N GLU A 491 -23.85 -5.43 -5.93
CA GLU A 491 -22.64 -6.23 -6.08
C GLU A 491 -22.00 -6.57 -4.73
N ARG A 492 -21.94 -5.63 -3.79
CA ARG A 492 -21.46 -5.87 -2.43
C ARG A 492 -22.32 -6.91 -1.70
N LYS A 493 -23.63 -6.81 -1.84
CA LYS A 493 -24.57 -7.79 -1.27
C LYS A 493 -24.34 -9.17 -1.86
N ARG A 494 -24.23 -9.27 -3.18
CA ARG A 494 -23.95 -10.52 -3.89
C ARG A 494 -22.63 -11.14 -3.42
N ILE A 495 -21.53 -10.38 -3.44
CA ILE A 495 -20.22 -10.87 -3.00
C ILE A 495 -20.27 -11.34 -1.54
N SER A 496 -20.98 -10.62 -0.66
CA SER A 496 -21.12 -11.01 0.73
C SER A 496 -21.89 -12.33 0.90
N GLN A 497 -22.97 -12.52 0.14
CA GLN A 497 -23.75 -13.76 0.12
C GLN A 497 -22.94 -14.93 -0.44
N ASP A 498 -22.22 -14.71 -1.56
CA ASP A 498 -21.35 -15.71 -2.18
C ASP A 498 -20.23 -16.16 -1.25
N LEU A 499 -19.60 -15.22 -0.52
CA LEU A 499 -18.61 -15.53 0.49
C LEU A 499 -19.20 -16.33 1.65
N HIS A 500 -20.40 -15.96 2.10
CA HIS A 500 -21.04 -16.65 3.22
C HIS A 500 -21.48 -18.06 2.83
N ASP A 501 -22.15 -18.22 1.68
CA ASP A 501 -22.83 -19.45 1.31
C ASP A 501 -21.91 -20.46 0.61
N SER A 502 -20.96 -20.02 -0.20
CA SER A 502 -20.03 -20.95 -0.85
C SER A 502 -18.78 -21.22 -0.02
N VAL A 503 -18.07 -20.19 0.37
CA VAL A 503 -16.81 -20.34 1.12
C VAL A 503 -17.10 -20.75 2.56
N GLY A 504 -18.11 -20.13 3.21
CA GLY A 504 -18.50 -20.44 4.57
C GLY A 504 -19.00 -21.86 4.74
N GLN A 505 -19.91 -22.33 3.85
CA GLN A 505 -20.40 -23.71 3.89
C GLN A 505 -19.30 -24.73 3.58
N SER A 506 -18.42 -24.44 2.63
CA SER A 506 -17.28 -25.32 2.33
C SER A 506 -16.34 -25.45 3.54
N LEU A 507 -16.06 -24.36 4.23
CA LEU A 507 -15.27 -24.39 5.45
C LEU A 507 -15.96 -25.12 6.61
N ILE A 508 -17.29 -25.02 6.75
CA ILE A 508 -18.08 -25.76 7.73
C ILE A 508 -18.00 -27.27 7.45
N LEU A 509 -18.13 -27.68 6.18
CA LEU A 509 -17.99 -29.08 5.78
C LEU A 509 -16.58 -29.62 6.06
N ILE A 510 -15.54 -28.83 5.75
CA ILE A 510 -14.15 -29.18 6.07
C ILE A 510 -13.97 -29.28 7.59
N LYS A 511 -14.49 -28.32 8.36
CA LYS A 511 -14.44 -28.33 9.83
C LYS A 511 -15.07 -29.60 10.41
N ASN A 512 -16.27 -29.95 9.93
CA ASN A 512 -16.99 -31.15 10.41
C ASN A 512 -16.22 -32.42 10.03
N LYS A 513 -15.62 -32.49 8.85
CA LYS A 513 -14.84 -33.66 8.39
C LYS A 513 -13.52 -33.79 9.17
N VAL A 514 -12.87 -32.69 9.50
CA VAL A 514 -11.63 -32.67 10.29
C VAL A 514 -11.92 -32.98 11.76
N ALA A 515 -13.01 -32.47 12.32
CA ALA A 515 -13.44 -32.76 13.69
C ALA A 515 -13.75 -34.26 13.90
N LEU A 516 -14.26 -34.96 12.89
CA LEU A 516 -14.45 -36.42 12.92
C LEU A 516 -13.12 -37.19 13.02
N ASN A 517 -12.01 -36.59 12.59
CA ASN A 517 -10.69 -37.23 12.65
C ASN A 517 -9.89 -36.84 13.92
N GLN A 518 -10.50 -36.14 14.87
CA GLN A 518 -9.89 -35.69 16.16
C GLN A 518 -8.62 -34.82 15.99
N ASP A 519 -8.45 -34.17 14.86
CA ASP A 519 -7.34 -33.23 14.64
C ASP A 519 -7.74 -31.81 15.10
N GLU A 520 -7.47 -31.54 16.35
CA GLU A 520 -7.84 -30.30 17.05
C GLU A 520 -7.16 -29.07 16.43
N ASN A 521 -5.93 -29.24 15.91
CA ASN A 521 -5.11 -28.16 15.35
C ASN A 521 -5.64 -27.69 13.99
N THR A 522 -5.97 -28.63 13.10
CA THR A 522 -6.58 -28.31 11.80
C THR A 522 -8.03 -27.80 11.97
N THR A 523 -8.78 -28.29 12.97
CA THR A 523 -10.12 -27.79 13.28
C THR A 523 -10.10 -26.32 13.72
N ASN A 524 -9.11 -25.93 14.53
CA ASN A 524 -8.92 -24.53 14.93
C ASN A 524 -8.52 -23.62 13.77
N MET A 525 -7.66 -24.07 12.84
CA MET A 525 -7.29 -23.32 11.64
C MET A 525 -8.51 -23.07 10.73
N VAL A 526 -9.33 -24.08 10.50
CA VAL A 526 -10.55 -23.96 9.68
C VAL A 526 -11.58 -23.07 10.37
N SER A 527 -11.69 -23.14 11.70
CA SER A 527 -12.60 -22.26 12.46
C SER A 527 -12.21 -20.79 12.33
N LYS A 528 -10.92 -20.50 12.33
CA LYS A 528 -10.39 -19.14 12.17
C LYS A 528 -10.59 -18.60 10.75
N ALA A 529 -10.31 -19.40 9.73
CA ALA A 529 -10.61 -19.05 8.35
C ALA A 529 -12.12 -18.77 8.14
N LEU A 530 -12.98 -19.53 8.82
CA LEU A 530 -14.44 -19.31 8.80
C LEU A 530 -14.82 -17.96 9.43
N GLU A 531 -14.16 -17.57 10.54
CA GLU A 531 -14.39 -16.26 11.16
C GLU A 531 -13.89 -15.12 10.30
N GLU A 532 -12.76 -15.29 9.62
CA GLU A 532 -12.25 -14.28 8.67
C GLU A 532 -13.20 -14.08 7.49
N VAL A 533 -13.68 -15.16 6.88
CA VAL A 533 -14.67 -15.08 5.80
C VAL A 533 -15.96 -14.40 6.26
N ARG A 534 -16.42 -14.71 7.47
CA ARG A 534 -17.59 -14.06 8.07
C ARG A 534 -17.34 -12.56 8.32
N SER A 535 -16.15 -12.20 8.77
CA SER A 535 -15.77 -10.80 9.00
C SER A 535 -15.75 -9.99 7.69
N ILE A 536 -15.16 -10.55 6.63
CA ILE A 536 -15.14 -9.92 5.30
C ILE A 536 -16.56 -9.78 4.75
N SER A 537 -17.37 -10.83 4.86
CA SER A 537 -18.77 -10.82 4.42
C SER A 537 -19.59 -9.73 5.15
N LYS A 538 -19.42 -9.61 6.47
CA LYS A 538 -20.05 -8.55 7.29
C LYS A 538 -19.60 -7.14 6.90
N ALA A 539 -18.32 -6.95 6.53
CA ALA A 539 -17.82 -5.66 6.07
C ALA A 539 -18.39 -5.27 4.70
N LEU A 540 -18.65 -6.25 3.84
CA LEU A 540 -19.25 -6.03 2.52
C LEU A 540 -20.75 -5.72 2.60
N HIS A 541 -21.48 -6.43 3.43
CA HIS A 541 -22.91 -6.21 3.62
C HIS A 541 -23.31 -6.40 5.09
N PRO A 542 -23.97 -5.42 5.71
CA PRO A 542 -24.28 -5.46 7.14
C PRO A 542 -25.43 -6.44 7.44
N ALA A 543 -25.11 -7.72 7.65
CA ALA A 543 -26.10 -8.73 8.02
C ALA A 543 -26.88 -8.39 9.31
N VAL A 544 -26.31 -7.51 10.14
CA VAL A 544 -27.00 -6.97 11.34
C VAL A 544 -28.22 -6.15 10.95
N LEU A 545 -28.17 -5.45 9.83
CA LEU A 545 -29.29 -4.67 9.31
C LEU A 545 -30.46 -5.57 8.91
N GLU A 546 -30.18 -6.69 8.23
CA GLU A 546 -31.21 -7.64 7.80
C GLU A 546 -31.82 -8.43 8.98
N ASN A 547 -31.01 -8.75 10.00
CA ASN A 547 -31.44 -9.64 11.08
C ASN A 547 -32.04 -8.91 12.30
N LEU A 548 -31.55 -7.71 12.61
CA LEU A 548 -31.87 -7.00 13.85
C LEU A 548 -32.46 -5.58 13.60
N GLY A 549 -32.59 -5.17 12.33
CA GLY A 549 -33.11 -3.88 11.97
C GLY A 549 -32.09 -2.74 12.01
N LEU A 550 -32.53 -1.56 11.52
CA LEU A 550 -31.69 -0.40 11.32
C LEU A 550 -31.18 0.19 12.64
N THR A 551 -32.04 0.25 13.65
CA THR A 551 -31.70 0.79 14.98
C THR A 551 -30.55 0.01 15.59
N ALA A 552 -30.66 -1.31 15.63
CA ALA A 552 -29.63 -2.20 16.17
C ALA A 552 -28.34 -2.17 15.31
N ALA A 553 -28.50 -2.04 14.00
CA ALA A 553 -27.36 -1.92 13.09
C ALA A 553 -26.57 -0.61 13.30
N ILE A 554 -27.26 0.49 13.56
CA ILE A 554 -26.60 1.79 13.89
C ILE A 554 -25.91 1.69 15.25
N GLN A 555 -26.56 1.14 16.27
CA GLN A 555 -25.95 0.91 17.58
C GLN A 555 -24.69 0.06 17.48
N LYS A 556 -24.75 -0.98 16.65
CA LYS A 556 -23.57 -1.83 16.40
C LYS A 556 -22.44 -1.07 15.71
N LEU A 557 -22.74 -0.22 14.72
CA LEU A 557 -21.73 0.64 14.08
C LEU A 557 -21.04 1.57 15.07
N VAL A 558 -21.81 2.16 15.99
CA VAL A 558 -21.28 3.06 17.01
C VAL A 558 -20.43 2.29 18.01
N SER A 559 -20.94 1.14 18.49
CA SER A 559 -20.21 0.26 19.39
C SER A 559 -18.89 -0.23 18.78
N ASP A 560 -18.91 -0.61 17.50
CA ASP A 560 -17.70 -1.03 16.80
C ASP A 560 -16.71 0.14 16.66
N ALA A 561 -17.19 1.35 16.38
CA ALA A 561 -16.35 2.54 16.31
C ALA A 561 -15.73 2.90 17.68
N ASP A 562 -16.47 2.77 18.77
CA ASP A 562 -16.03 3.00 20.14
C ASP A 562 -14.99 1.94 20.58
N GLU A 563 -15.25 0.65 20.24
CA GLU A 563 -14.36 -0.45 20.62
C GLU A 563 -13.01 -0.43 19.90
N TYR A 564 -12.99 0.02 18.61
CA TYR A 564 -11.79 -0.02 17.75
C TYR A 564 -11.07 1.32 17.65
N SER A 565 -11.43 2.32 18.45
CA SER A 565 -10.76 3.62 18.48
C SER A 565 -10.64 4.17 19.90
N ASP A 566 -9.76 5.14 20.10
CA ASP A 566 -9.64 5.89 21.36
C ASP A 566 -10.65 7.04 21.44
N ILE A 567 -11.69 7.03 20.59
CA ILE A 567 -12.73 8.07 20.54
C ILE A 567 -13.94 7.62 21.33
N PHE A 568 -14.32 8.35 22.34
CA PHE A 568 -15.55 8.11 23.08
C PHE A 568 -16.78 8.51 22.28
N PHE A 569 -17.68 7.56 22.00
CA PHE A 569 -18.93 7.81 21.29
C PHE A 569 -20.11 7.88 22.24
N SER A 570 -20.77 9.02 22.30
CA SER A 570 -22.07 9.12 22.97
C SER A 570 -23.20 8.88 21.98
N GLU A 571 -24.17 8.07 22.36
CA GLU A 571 -25.31 7.74 21.49
C GLU A 571 -26.66 8.07 22.15
N GLU A 572 -27.56 8.62 21.34
CA GLU A 572 -28.96 8.79 21.68
C GLU A 572 -29.79 8.37 20.46
N ILE A 573 -30.31 7.13 20.46
CA ILE A 573 -30.89 6.51 19.29
C ILE A 573 -32.32 6.09 19.58
N ASP A 574 -33.27 6.82 19.00
CA ASP A 574 -34.69 6.42 18.99
C ASP A 574 -34.88 5.22 18.06
N THR A 575 -35.88 4.38 18.36
CA THR A 575 -36.26 3.27 17.48
C THR A 575 -36.82 3.79 16.15
N ILE A 576 -36.19 3.36 15.05
CA ILE A 576 -36.55 3.74 13.68
C ILE A 576 -36.76 2.52 12.76
N ASP A 577 -36.86 1.33 13.36
CA ASP A 577 -37.08 0.08 12.62
C ASP A 577 -38.45 0.06 11.94
N GLY A 578 -38.50 -0.48 10.72
CA GLY A 578 -39.73 -0.60 9.94
C GLY A 578 -40.31 0.72 9.38
N LEU A 579 -39.58 1.84 9.56
CA LEU A 579 -39.99 3.13 9.02
C LEU A 579 -39.60 3.32 7.55
N PHE A 580 -38.69 2.52 7.04
CA PHE A 580 -38.15 2.59 5.70
C PHE A 580 -38.12 1.22 5.03
N ASP A 581 -38.06 1.19 3.71
CA ASP A 581 -37.78 -0.05 2.98
C ASP A 581 -36.29 -0.44 3.12
N GLU A 582 -35.99 -1.73 2.92
CA GLU A 582 -34.62 -2.27 3.06
C GLU A 582 -33.56 -1.47 2.29
N ALA A 583 -33.90 -1.01 1.08
CA ALA A 583 -32.99 -0.23 0.27
C ALA A 583 -32.66 1.12 0.91
N LYS A 584 -33.62 1.78 1.54
CA LYS A 584 -33.42 3.04 2.25
C LYS A 584 -32.69 2.83 3.57
N GLU A 585 -33.04 1.78 4.30
CA GLU A 585 -32.34 1.43 5.53
C GLU A 585 -30.83 1.21 5.27
N LEU A 586 -30.51 0.52 4.20
CA LEU A 586 -29.12 0.35 3.77
C LEU A 586 -28.44 1.69 3.43
N GLN A 587 -29.11 2.62 2.75
CA GLN A 587 -28.53 3.91 2.44
C GLN A 587 -28.31 4.74 3.72
N ILE A 588 -29.24 4.72 4.66
CA ILE A 588 -29.10 5.39 5.95
C ILE A 588 -27.89 4.81 6.71
N TYR A 589 -27.84 3.48 6.78
CA TYR A 589 -26.72 2.77 7.38
C TYR A 589 -25.38 3.20 6.76
N ARG A 590 -25.29 3.23 5.42
CA ARG A 590 -24.06 3.64 4.69
C ARG A 590 -23.68 5.09 4.90
N ILE A 591 -24.65 5.98 5.01
CA ILE A 591 -24.38 7.40 5.33
C ILE A 591 -23.77 7.51 6.71
N ILE A 592 -24.36 6.82 7.70
CA ILE A 592 -23.84 6.83 9.06
C ILE A 592 -22.45 6.17 9.11
N GLN A 593 -22.27 5.05 8.43
CA GLN A 593 -20.98 4.38 8.30
C GLN A 593 -19.90 5.30 7.74
N GLU A 594 -20.22 6.03 6.66
CA GLU A 594 -19.29 7.00 6.05
C GLU A 594 -18.99 8.18 6.97
N CYS A 595 -20.03 8.68 7.68
CA CYS A 595 -19.82 9.73 8.67
C CYS A 595 -18.91 9.27 9.80
N LEU A 596 -19.12 8.08 10.33
CA LEU A 596 -18.26 7.49 11.36
C LEU A 596 -16.85 7.24 10.86
N ASN A 597 -16.69 6.74 9.63
CA ASN A 597 -15.39 6.58 8.98
C ASN A 597 -14.65 7.91 8.84
N ASN A 598 -15.38 8.98 8.52
CA ASN A 598 -14.79 10.31 8.42
C ASN A 598 -14.36 10.84 9.80
N VAL A 599 -15.14 10.57 10.85
CA VAL A 599 -14.74 10.85 12.23
C VAL A 599 -13.45 10.09 12.58
N LEU A 600 -13.43 8.79 12.36
CA LEU A 600 -12.27 7.94 12.67
C LEU A 600 -10.99 8.34 11.93
N LYS A 601 -11.12 8.72 10.66
CA LYS A 601 -9.96 8.99 9.81
C LYS A 601 -9.46 10.43 9.85
N HIS A 602 -10.35 11.38 10.14
CA HIS A 602 -10.07 12.78 9.85
C HIS A 602 -10.31 13.74 11.02
N SER A 603 -11.07 13.33 12.05
CA SER A 603 -11.48 14.28 13.09
C SER A 603 -10.37 14.60 14.10
N MET A 604 -9.49 13.64 14.41
CA MET A 604 -8.51 13.74 15.51
C MET A 604 -9.18 14.18 16.83
N THR A 605 -10.34 13.61 17.12
CA THR A 605 -11.13 13.96 18.30
C THR A 605 -11.02 12.88 19.39
N GLU A 606 -11.23 13.26 20.63
CA GLU A 606 -11.37 12.31 21.75
C GLU A 606 -12.83 11.91 21.98
N SER A 607 -13.78 12.63 21.38
CA SER A 607 -15.20 12.31 21.55
C SER A 607 -16.03 12.68 20.34
N ALA A 608 -17.06 11.88 20.07
CA ALA A 608 -18.06 12.13 19.05
C ALA A 608 -19.45 11.74 19.57
N SER A 609 -20.47 12.19 18.88
CA SER A 609 -21.84 11.86 19.24
C SER A 609 -22.68 11.47 18.03
N ILE A 610 -23.55 10.50 18.20
CA ILE A 610 -24.60 10.18 17.24
C ILE A 610 -25.97 10.36 17.92
N VAL A 611 -26.83 11.09 17.26
CA VAL A 611 -28.18 11.35 17.73
C VAL A 611 -29.16 10.98 16.62
N VAL A 612 -30.05 10.04 16.88
CA VAL A 612 -31.14 9.65 15.98
C VAL A 612 -32.46 10.00 16.67
N LYS A 613 -33.20 10.93 16.12
CA LYS A 613 -34.50 11.36 16.65
C LYS A 613 -35.63 10.99 15.71
N ASN A 614 -36.61 10.31 16.28
CA ASN A 614 -37.83 9.93 15.62
C ASN A 614 -38.92 10.98 15.82
N GLU A 615 -38.79 12.13 15.14
CA GLU A 615 -39.77 13.23 15.25
C GLU A 615 -41.09 12.92 14.51
N PRO A 616 -42.20 13.59 14.83
CA PRO A 616 -43.50 13.26 14.23
C PRO A 616 -43.56 13.32 12.70
N ARG A 617 -42.79 14.19 12.05
CA ARG A 617 -42.80 14.40 10.60
C ARG A 617 -41.51 13.99 9.86
N ARG A 618 -40.43 13.75 10.59
CA ARG A 618 -39.11 13.44 10.01
C ARG A 618 -38.28 12.60 10.97
N ILE A 619 -37.31 11.92 10.40
CA ILE A 619 -36.18 11.37 11.14
C ILE A 619 -35.01 12.32 11.01
N SER A 620 -34.41 12.66 12.11
CA SER A 620 -33.18 13.47 12.18
C SER A 620 -32.04 12.60 12.69
N ILE A 621 -30.98 12.49 11.90
CA ILE A 621 -29.77 11.75 12.24
C ILE A 621 -28.63 12.74 12.23
N GLN A 622 -27.95 12.89 13.34
CA GLN A 622 -26.81 13.77 13.48
C GLN A 622 -25.60 12.97 13.94
N VAL A 623 -24.49 13.09 13.22
CA VAL A 623 -23.18 12.63 13.64
C VAL A 623 -22.31 13.87 13.83
N LYS A 624 -21.75 14.04 15.02
CA LYS A 624 -20.96 15.20 15.39
C LYS A 624 -19.66 14.79 16.06
N ASP A 625 -18.56 15.32 15.57
CA ASP A 625 -17.26 15.26 16.23
C ASP A 625 -16.86 16.64 16.80
N TYR A 626 -15.92 16.61 17.73
CA TYR A 626 -15.36 17.81 18.34
C TYR A 626 -13.88 17.98 18.00
N GLY A 627 -13.48 17.51 16.83
CA GLY A 627 -12.12 17.47 16.38
C GLY A 627 -11.64 18.71 15.62
N VAL A 628 -10.72 18.48 14.68
CA VAL A 628 -10.05 19.57 13.96
C VAL A 628 -10.94 20.34 13.00
N GLY A 629 -12.06 19.77 12.53
CA GLY A 629 -12.94 20.38 11.55
C GLY A 629 -12.22 20.84 10.28
N PHE A 630 -12.96 21.45 9.35
CA PHE A 630 -12.42 21.99 8.09
C PHE A 630 -13.25 23.20 7.63
N ASP A 631 -12.70 23.98 6.70
CA ASP A 631 -13.41 25.11 6.11
C ASP A 631 -14.13 24.69 4.82
N LEU A 632 -15.45 24.85 4.80
CA LEU A 632 -16.30 24.48 3.66
C LEU A 632 -16.11 25.41 2.46
N THR A 633 -15.52 26.59 2.64
CA THR A 633 -15.36 27.61 1.57
C THR A 633 -13.98 27.59 0.93
N GLU A 634 -12.94 27.23 1.67
CA GLU A 634 -11.56 27.27 1.19
C GLU A 634 -11.07 25.92 0.62
N ASP A 635 -11.62 24.80 1.06
CA ASP A 635 -11.12 23.48 0.68
C ASP A 635 -12.02 22.80 -0.36
N SER A 636 -11.97 23.31 -1.60
CA SER A 636 -12.68 22.71 -2.73
C SER A 636 -12.37 21.20 -2.92
N ARG A 637 -11.22 20.72 -2.44
CA ARG A 637 -10.81 19.30 -2.48
C ARG A 637 -11.61 18.43 -1.52
N VAL A 638 -12.00 18.96 -0.36
CA VAL A 638 -12.83 18.20 0.60
C VAL A 638 -14.27 18.14 0.10
N VAL A 639 -14.79 19.23 -0.44
CA VAL A 639 -16.15 19.30 -1.00
C VAL A 639 -16.30 18.41 -2.25
N THR A 640 -15.22 18.18 -3.00
CA THR A 640 -15.18 17.31 -4.19
C THR A 640 -14.64 15.91 -3.88
N SER A 641 -14.30 15.60 -2.64
CA SER A 641 -13.86 14.26 -2.25
C SER A 641 -14.94 13.21 -2.55
N LEU A 642 -14.48 11.99 -2.89
CA LEU A 642 -15.39 10.90 -3.28
C LEU A 642 -16.41 10.61 -2.18
N GLY A 643 -16.01 10.62 -0.91
CA GLY A 643 -16.89 10.38 0.24
C GLY A 643 -17.99 11.42 0.36
N MET A 644 -17.66 12.72 0.23
CA MET A 644 -18.64 13.81 0.31
C MET A 644 -19.63 13.79 -0.87
N LYS A 645 -19.16 13.43 -2.07
CA LYS A 645 -20.02 13.24 -3.23
C LYS A 645 -20.98 12.08 -2.98
N THR A 646 -20.48 10.97 -2.47
CA THR A 646 -21.28 9.79 -2.15
C THR A 646 -22.32 10.06 -1.07
N LEU A 647 -21.99 10.81 -0.02
CA LEU A 647 -22.94 11.23 1.03
C LEU A 647 -24.09 12.05 0.44
N LYS A 648 -23.79 13.04 -0.41
CA LYS A 648 -24.81 13.84 -1.09
C LYS A 648 -25.70 12.98 -2.00
N GLU A 649 -25.09 12.10 -2.77
CA GLU A 649 -25.79 11.21 -3.69
C GLU A 649 -26.70 10.21 -2.94
N ARG A 650 -26.20 9.60 -1.86
CA ARG A 650 -27.01 8.72 -0.99
C ARG A 650 -28.17 9.47 -0.33
N THR A 651 -27.92 10.70 0.12
CA THR A 651 -28.97 11.54 0.70
C THR A 651 -30.04 11.87 -0.33
N GLN A 652 -29.65 12.12 -1.57
CA GLN A 652 -30.62 12.32 -2.66
C GLN A 652 -31.45 11.06 -2.94
N LEU A 653 -30.83 9.86 -2.80
CA LEU A 653 -31.55 8.59 -2.92
C LEU A 653 -32.63 8.46 -1.85
N LEU A 654 -32.38 8.95 -0.65
CA LEU A 654 -33.36 8.94 0.46
C LEU A 654 -34.44 10.01 0.34
N GLY A 655 -34.27 10.95 -0.58
CA GLY A 655 -35.12 12.16 -0.63
C GLY A 655 -34.95 13.05 0.60
N GLY A 656 -33.83 12.91 1.29
CA GLY A 656 -33.49 13.64 2.50
C GLY A 656 -32.77 14.95 2.22
N LYS A 657 -32.51 15.70 3.26
CA LYS A 657 -31.69 16.90 3.24
C LYS A 657 -30.45 16.67 4.12
N LEU A 658 -29.27 16.77 3.51
CA LEU A 658 -28.01 16.71 4.20
C LEU A 658 -27.53 18.13 4.52
N MET A 659 -27.21 18.37 5.79
CA MET A 659 -26.56 19.59 6.24
C MET A 659 -25.21 19.21 6.84
N ILE A 660 -24.17 19.87 6.42
CA ILE A 660 -22.81 19.68 6.93
C ILE A 660 -22.32 21.02 7.42
N GLU A 661 -21.96 21.06 8.67
CA GLU A 661 -21.43 22.23 9.34
C GLU A 661 -20.06 21.84 9.90
N SER A 662 -19.02 22.53 9.47
CA SER A 662 -17.68 22.31 9.97
C SER A 662 -16.97 23.63 10.18
N ILE A 663 -16.28 23.72 11.29
CA ILE A 663 -15.48 24.90 11.65
C ILE A 663 -14.13 24.39 12.13
N LYS A 664 -13.08 24.88 11.54
CA LYS A 664 -11.71 24.51 11.87
C LYS A 664 -11.44 24.72 13.38
N GLY A 665 -11.01 23.68 14.08
CA GLY A 665 -10.76 23.65 15.52
C GLY A 665 -12.01 23.47 16.38
N LYS A 666 -13.21 23.28 15.81
CA LYS A 666 -14.45 23.05 16.55
C LYS A 666 -15.21 21.78 16.16
N GLY A 667 -14.64 21.01 15.22
CA GLY A 667 -15.22 19.74 14.75
C GLY A 667 -16.19 19.90 13.59
N THR A 668 -16.87 18.80 13.29
CA THR A 668 -17.82 18.68 12.18
C THR A 668 -19.15 18.10 12.66
N SER A 669 -20.24 18.64 12.16
CA SER A 669 -21.60 18.11 12.36
C SER A 669 -22.22 17.79 11.02
N VAL A 670 -22.59 16.54 10.82
CA VAL A 670 -23.34 16.07 9.66
C VAL A 670 -24.74 15.72 10.11
N THR A 671 -25.73 16.43 9.59
CA THR A 671 -27.14 16.22 9.94
C THR A 671 -27.91 15.79 8.71
N LEU A 672 -28.55 14.65 8.79
CA LEU A 672 -29.42 14.09 7.77
C LEU A 672 -30.88 14.20 8.25
N HIS A 673 -31.70 14.87 7.48
CA HIS A 673 -33.14 14.91 7.68
C HIS A 673 -33.85 14.09 6.61
N ILE A 674 -34.64 13.09 7.05
CA ILE A 674 -35.45 12.26 6.17
C ILE A 674 -36.91 12.45 6.56
N SER A 675 -37.74 12.90 5.63
CA SER A 675 -39.16 13.05 5.88
C SER A 675 -39.81 11.68 6.04
N LYS A 676 -40.59 11.50 7.10
CA LYS A 676 -41.49 10.35 7.22
C LYS A 676 -42.57 10.49 6.14
N ARG A 677 -42.84 9.39 5.45
CA ARG A 677 -44.04 9.34 4.62
C ARG A 677 -45.24 9.55 5.56
N THR A 678 -45.90 10.69 5.48
CA THR A 678 -47.26 10.80 5.98
C THR A 678 -48.08 9.81 5.17
N GLU A 679 -48.56 8.75 5.78
CA GLU A 679 -49.75 8.04 5.29
C GLU A 679 -50.86 9.09 5.24
N ASN A 680 -51.05 9.68 4.10
CA ASN A 680 -52.30 10.37 3.81
C ASN A 680 -53.24 9.38 3.16
N ALA A 681 -54.36 9.27 3.80
CA ALA A 681 -55.59 8.54 3.51
C ALA A 681 -55.98 8.53 2.02
#